data_08107cc715ebcdb1d49f1a2c19b435e0
#
_entry.id   08107cc715ebcdb1d49f1a2c19b435e0
#
_cell.length_a   1.000
_cell.length_b   1.000
_cell.length_c   1.000
_cell.angle_alpha   90.00
_cell.angle_beta   90.00
_cell.angle_gamma   90.00
#
_symmetry.space_group_name_H-M   'P 1'
#
loop_
_entity.id
_entity.type
_entity.pdbx_description
1 polymer ?
#
loop_
_entity_poly.entity_id
_entity_poly.type
_entity_poly.pdbx_seq_one_letter_code
_entity_poly.pdbx_strand_id
1 'polypeptide(L)'
;MTMSMVKGAGGSHSETKHHGQHHTSVPQGSNTQENTTKSGFRAQVQGFPRGKELAGFIALLLGSAFLFMWELDNNSYGNDFYAAASQAGSKNWTAFLFGSSDWGNTITVDKTPLSLWPSALAIKIFGLNSWSVLLPYALLGVASVAVLWATVRRYAGSTAAFVSGIVLALTPVAVLMFRFNNPDAMLVLLMTCALWAAMRCVETGKWRWAVLTGVFVGLGFLAKQGEVLLIIPALVVLLAVVSPRSWKVKLGQSLATVAAMVVSAGWYIVAVALWPSSSRPYIGGSTNNSIWELTLGYNGFSRLSGNGSAPGGGAGGGPGGAGQGGSASDAAQGAASAASNGTGQAGSSGQMGNMPQGGSPGGGGHGGPTFSGEPSILRLFNEQLGGQATWLFIAALIALVMGIVLCGRAPLKNTKRGLYIGLGVWLLMCAGTFSFMEGTMHQYYTVAMVPPMAGLVGMGAADAWQHRDRLWVRAVSAAAILTSGVTGFGVLRRASDSFPTWLPWVILVATVIGAAGWFALPWMSAAGARRHADGSVPSKLSARVLSLRVAVVGVVAAAMLAGPSAYSAYTIAHANTGSVVAAGPKSDSGMGGPGDGGPGGTAPNAGGTPPNGGNGQGMPGGPNDSGTASDNSSNGMPGGSSDGKGGSSASAGKQRGASSPGGPGQMTVSDTLKSKLKEDSDKYKWSAATIGSQGAASYQLATDTDVMPIGGFSGSDDAPTLDQFKKLVSEKKIHFFIADSGQGGAPGGNNEITSWVKEHFTATTIDGVTVYDLTQEKSS
;
A
#
# COMPACT_ATOMS: atom_id res chain seq x y z
N MET A 1 66.32 4.56 12.18
CA MET A 1 67.66 4.80 11.66
C MET A 1 67.56 5.97 10.73
N THR A 2 67.87 7.11 11.24
CA THR A 2 69.03 7.98 11.14
C THR A 2 69.01 8.77 9.84
N MET A 3 68.69 10.08 9.94
CA MET A 3 69.61 11.21 9.85
C MET A 3 70.07 11.49 8.42
N SER A 4 70.26 12.66 7.87
CA SER A 4 70.54 14.02 8.44
C SER A 4 70.64 14.98 7.26
N MET A 5 70.17 16.22 7.40
CA MET A 5 70.84 17.53 7.24
C MET A 5 71.81 17.68 6.01
N VAL A 6 71.90 18.82 5.32
CA VAL A 6 72.34 20.16 5.73
C VAL A 6 72.30 21.12 4.52
N LYS A 7 71.76 22.35 4.63
CA LYS A 7 72.25 23.72 4.56
C LYS A 7 73.08 24.20 3.34
N GLY A 8 72.73 25.42 2.94
CA GLY A 8 73.65 26.52 2.49
C GLY A 8 72.90 27.43 1.49
N ALA A 9 72.45 28.62 1.69
CA ALA A 9 73.03 29.90 2.14
C ALA A 9 73.81 30.71 1.07
N GLY A 10 73.40 31.93 0.94
CA GLY A 10 74.10 33.05 0.39
C GLY A 10 73.54 33.59 -0.93
N GLY A 11 73.06 34.81 -1.08
CA GLY A 11 73.50 36.14 -0.63
C GLY A 11 73.60 37.03 -1.85
N SER A 12 72.84 38.05 -1.89
CA SER A 12 73.01 39.50 -1.68
C SER A 12 73.23 40.38 -2.91
N HIS A 13 72.62 41.55 -2.81
CA HIS A 13 72.94 42.92 -3.34
C HIS A 13 72.44 43.25 -4.74
N SER A 14 71.53 44.20 -4.81
CA SER A 14 71.47 45.68 -4.76
C SER A 14 71.66 46.24 -6.21
N GLU A 15 70.91 47.15 -6.65
CA GLU A 15 70.71 48.57 -6.46
C GLU A 15 69.87 49.17 -7.60
N THR A 16 68.96 49.99 -7.23
CA THR A 16 68.49 51.27 -7.80
C THR A 16 68.81 51.68 -9.23
N LYS A 17 67.82 52.13 -10.00
CA LYS A 17 67.66 53.55 -10.36
C LYS A 17 66.40 53.87 -11.16
N HIS A 18 65.79 54.98 -10.80
CA HIS A 18 64.76 55.79 -11.40
C HIS A 18 64.82 55.89 -12.93
N HIS A 19 63.61 55.90 -13.57
CA HIS A 19 63.16 57.10 -14.33
C HIS A 19 61.67 56.97 -14.62
N GLY A 20 60.96 58.02 -14.35
CA GLY A 20 59.58 58.16 -14.66
C GLY A 20 59.33 58.53 -16.15
N GLN A 21 58.16 58.19 -16.60
CA GLN A 21 57.43 59.07 -17.51
C GLN A 21 55.97 58.59 -17.65
N HIS A 22 55.11 59.55 -17.68
CA HIS A 22 53.70 59.59 -17.99
C HIS A 22 53.25 58.65 -19.12
N HIS A 23 52.08 58.01 -19.00
CA HIS A 23 50.99 58.26 -19.93
C HIS A 23 49.71 57.48 -19.63
N THR A 24 48.64 58.20 -19.65
CA THR A 24 47.26 57.94 -20.13
C THR A 24 46.57 56.65 -19.69
N SER A 25 45.58 56.86 -18.85
CA SER A 25 44.48 55.99 -18.51
C SER A 25 43.64 55.61 -19.73
N VAL A 26 43.52 54.35 -20.01
CA VAL A 26 42.44 53.71 -20.81
C VAL A 26 41.59 52.87 -19.85
N PRO A 27 40.26 53.00 -19.86
CA PRO A 27 39.43 52.21 -18.96
C PRO A 27 39.40 50.77 -19.45
N GLN A 28 39.94 49.85 -18.64
CA GLN A 28 39.74 48.44 -18.81
C GLN A 28 38.25 48.10 -18.49
N GLY A 29 37.57 47.71 -19.57
CA GLY A 29 36.23 47.16 -19.48
C GLY A 29 36.20 45.96 -18.55
N SER A 30 35.24 46.01 -17.62
CA SER A 30 34.96 44.99 -16.65
C SER A 30 34.62 43.65 -17.33
N ASN A 31 35.55 42.72 -17.31
CA ASN A 31 35.29 41.32 -17.55
C ASN A 31 34.52 40.71 -16.36
N THR A 32 33.23 41.02 -16.28
CA THR A 32 32.33 40.41 -15.28
C THR A 32 31.30 39.47 -15.92
N GLN A 33 31.62 38.88 -17.07
CA GLN A 33 30.65 38.03 -17.79
C GLN A 33 31.07 36.58 -18.06
N GLU A 34 32.10 36.07 -17.41
CA GLU A 34 32.58 34.67 -17.70
C GLU A 34 32.51 33.71 -16.52
N ASN A 35 31.88 34.08 -15.38
CA ASN A 35 31.77 33.18 -14.20
C ASN A 35 30.39 32.61 -13.91
N THR A 36 29.41 32.82 -14.80
CA THR A 36 28.02 32.34 -14.55
C THR A 36 27.69 30.99 -15.20
N THR A 37 28.58 30.35 -15.92
CA THR A 37 28.30 29.08 -16.65
C THR A 37 28.89 27.82 -16.05
N LYS A 38 29.63 27.89 -14.94
CA LYS A 38 30.21 26.68 -14.29
C LYS A 38 29.47 26.19 -13.02
N SER A 39 28.34 26.75 -12.64
CA SER A 39 27.64 26.37 -11.39
C SER A 39 26.54 25.30 -11.53
N GLY A 40 26.38 24.69 -12.70
CA GLY A 40 25.24 23.81 -13.01
C GLY A 40 25.24 22.42 -12.35
N PHE A 41 26.22 22.04 -11.54
CA PHE A 41 26.34 20.65 -11.07
C PHE A 41 26.52 20.48 -9.56
N ARG A 42 26.30 21.50 -8.74
CA ARG A 42 26.36 21.34 -7.29
C ARG A 42 24.96 20.98 -6.74
N ALA A 43 24.87 19.85 -6.05
CA ALA A 43 23.73 19.54 -5.22
C ALA A 43 23.44 20.76 -4.31
N GLN A 44 22.20 21.21 -4.29
CA GLN A 44 21.80 22.48 -3.67
C GLN A 44 22.05 22.53 -2.16
N VAL A 45 22.09 21.37 -1.49
CA VAL A 45 22.36 21.25 -0.07
C VAL A 45 23.29 20.08 0.20
N GLN A 46 24.53 20.38 0.57
CA GLN A 46 25.52 19.39 1.00
C GLN A 46 25.71 19.48 2.51
N GLY A 47 25.35 18.44 3.26
CA GLY A 47 25.58 18.37 4.68
C GLY A 47 24.34 18.00 5.47
N PHE A 48 24.54 17.71 6.74
CA PHE A 48 23.45 17.41 7.69
C PHE A 48 22.61 18.66 7.96
N PRO A 49 21.27 18.56 8.14
CA PRO A 49 20.45 19.72 8.49
C PRO A 49 20.90 20.32 9.81
N ARG A 50 20.86 21.66 9.95
CA ARG A 50 21.30 22.39 11.14
C ARG A 50 20.27 23.46 11.54
N GLY A 51 20.26 23.84 12.80
CA GLY A 51 19.40 24.91 13.32
C GLY A 51 17.93 24.67 13.03
N LYS A 52 17.23 25.66 12.48
CA LYS A 52 15.80 25.61 12.19
C LYS A 52 15.40 24.49 11.21
N GLU A 53 16.29 24.14 10.28
CA GLU A 53 16.03 23.04 9.35
C GLU A 53 16.03 21.66 10.05
N LEU A 54 16.97 21.46 10.99
CA LEU A 54 17.00 20.24 11.81
C LEU A 54 15.77 20.15 12.71
N ALA A 55 15.40 21.25 13.36
CA ALA A 55 14.19 21.29 14.18
C ALA A 55 12.93 20.98 13.36
N GLY A 56 12.81 21.56 12.17
CA GLY A 56 11.70 21.24 11.24
C GLY A 56 11.70 19.78 10.78
N PHE A 57 12.88 19.20 10.51
CA PHE A 57 13.01 17.79 10.15
C PHE A 57 12.58 16.86 11.29
N ILE A 58 13.03 17.15 12.51
CA ILE A 58 12.60 16.40 13.72
C ILE A 58 11.08 16.54 13.89
N ALA A 59 10.52 17.75 13.76
CA ALA A 59 9.08 17.97 13.86
C ALA A 59 8.29 17.19 12.78
N LEU A 60 8.80 17.11 11.55
CA LEU A 60 8.19 16.29 10.49
C LEU A 60 8.18 14.81 10.87
N LEU A 61 9.31 14.28 11.39
CA LEU A 61 9.38 12.88 11.78
C LEU A 61 8.49 12.57 13.00
N LEU A 62 8.48 13.45 14.00
CA LEU A 62 7.61 13.30 15.17
C LEU A 62 6.12 13.40 14.78
N GLY A 63 5.76 14.32 13.88
CA GLY A 63 4.40 14.41 13.34
C GLY A 63 4.00 13.17 12.54
N SER A 64 4.92 12.63 11.74
CA SER A 64 4.69 11.36 11.03
C SER A 64 4.56 10.18 12.00
N ALA A 65 5.41 10.12 13.01
CA ALA A 65 5.34 9.11 14.05
C ALA A 65 4.00 9.19 14.81
N PHE A 66 3.56 10.40 15.15
CA PHE A 66 2.25 10.62 15.77
C PHE A 66 1.11 10.08 14.89
N LEU A 67 1.08 10.44 13.60
CA LEU A 67 0.05 9.97 12.67
C LEU A 67 0.03 8.44 12.51
N PHE A 68 1.20 7.81 12.51
CA PHE A 68 1.32 6.38 12.28
C PHE A 68 1.19 5.53 13.56
N MET A 69 1.35 6.13 14.74
CA MET A 69 1.34 5.41 16.02
C MET A 69 0.17 5.78 16.93
N TRP A 70 -0.53 6.91 16.68
CA TRP A 70 -1.67 7.32 17.50
C TRP A 70 -2.78 6.28 17.43
N GLU A 71 -3.23 5.77 18.58
CA GLU A 71 -4.25 4.72 18.68
C GLU A 71 -3.96 3.51 17.76
N LEU A 72 -2.70 3.07 17.71
CA LEU A 72 -2.29 1.96 16.84
C LEU A 72 -2.94 0.64 17.24
N ASP A 73 -3.21 0.46 18.51
CA ASP A 73 -3.87 -0.70 19.12
C ASP A 73 -5.35 -0.84 18.74
N ASN A 74 -6.02 0.22 18.26
CA ASN A 74 -7.37 0.12 17.71
C ASN A 74 -7.45 -0.85 16.50
N ASN A 75 -6.33 -1.04 15.79
CA ASN A 75 -6.26 -1.99 14.68
C ASN A 75 -6.06 -3.45 15.14
N SER A 76 -6.09 -3.73 16.45
CA SER A 76 -5.83 -5.06 16.99
C SER A 76 -4.52 -5.63 16.45
N TYR A 77 -4.53 -6.76 15.76
CA TYR A 77 -3.36 -7.31 15.07
C TYR A 77 -3.29 -6.94 13.58
N GLY A 78 -4.23 -6.11 13.07
CA GLY A 78 -4.31 -5.72 11.67
C GLY A 78 -4.75 -6.85 10.77
N ASN A 79 -3.82 -7.40 10.00
CA ASN A 79 -4.03 -8.62 9.22
C ASN A 79 -3.62 -9.84 10.06
N ASP A 80 -4.60 -10.58 10.55
CA ASP A 80 -4.40 -11.74 11.42
C ASP A 80 -3.54 -12.83 10.75
N PHE A 81 -3.68 -13.02 9.45
CA PHE A 81 -2.89 -13.99 8.71
C PHE A 81 -1.37 -13.71 8.79
N TYR A 82 -0.96 -12.45 8.59
CA TYR A 82 0.44 -12.07 8.74
C TYR A 82 0.87 -11.92 10.20
N ALA A 83 -0.06 -11.60 11.10
CA ALA A 83 0.22 -11.55 12.53
C ALA A 83 0.51 -12.95 13.09
N ALA A 84 -0.29 -13.95 12.73
CA ALA A 84 -0.08 -15.36 13.12
C ALA A 84 1.26 -15.89 12.57
N ALA A 85 1.61 -15.58 11.32
CA ALA A 85 2.91 -15.95 10.76
C ALA A 85 4.08 -15.25 11.49
N SER A 86 3.91 -13.99 11.89
CA SER A 86 4.91 -13.29 12.71
C SER A 86 5.01 -13.89 14.12
N GLN A 87 3.89 -14.30 14.72
CA GLN A 87 3.87 -15.06 15.98
C GLN A 87 4.60 -16.40 15.84
N ALA A 88 4.29 -17.16 14.79
CA ALA A 88 4.97 -18.42 14.48
C ALA A 88 6.49 -18.23 14.34
N GLY A 89 6.91 -17.22 13.59
CA GLY A 89 8.31 -16.84 13.46
C GLY A 89 8.98 -16.42 14.77
N SER A 90 8.23 -15.87 15.73
CA SER A 90 8.76 -15.55 17.07
C SER A 90 9.03 -16.78 17.93
N LYS A 91 8.28 -17.87 17.71
CA LYS A 91 8.36 -19.13 18.47
C LYS A 91 9.34 -20.12 17.83
N ASN A 92 9.49 -20.13 16.49
CA ASN A 92 10.26 -21.12 15.75
C ASN A 92 11.12 -20.48 14.65
N TRP A 93 12.43 -20.77 14.61
CA TRP A 93 13.36 -20.20 13.63
C TRP A 93 13.13 -20.71 12.19
N THR A 94 12.60 -21.93 12.02
CA THR A 94 12.18 -22.42 10.69
C THR A 94 10.97 -21.61 10.21
N ALA A 95 9.97 -21.42 11.08
CA ALA A 95 8.83 -20.56 10.76
C ALA A 95 9.25 -19.10 10.46
N PHE A 96 10.23 -18.57 11.20
CA PHE A 96 10.81 -17.24 10.91
C PHE A 96 11.44 -17.18 9.53
N LEU A 97 12.29 -18.17 9.18
CA LEU A 97 13.01 -18.19 7.90
C LEU A 97 12.05 -18.33 6.72
N PHE A 98 11.08 -19.24 6.81
CA PHE A 98 10.17 -19.54 5.71
C PHE A 98 8.91 -18.67 5.69
N GLY A 99 8.55 -18.01 6.78
CA GLY A 99 7.29 -17.29 6.93
C GLY A 99 6.11 -18.25 7.06
N SER A 100 6.25 -19.29 7.88
CA SER A 100 5.18 -20.27 8.13
C SER A 100 4.01 -19.60 8.86
N SER A 101 2.78 -20.01 8.53
CA SER A 101 1.56 -19.52 9.17
C SER A 101 1.42 -20.01 10.61
N ASP A 102 2.01 -21.17 10.90
CA ASP A 102 2.04 -21.87 12.19
C ASP A 102 3.47 -22.25 12.59
N TRP A 103 3.77 -22.40 13.88
CA TRP A 103 5.13 -22.79 14.30
C TRP A 103 5.38 -24.29 14.24
N GLY A 104 4.34 -25.10 13.97
CA GLY A 104 4.45 -26.47 13.55
C GLY A 104 4.97 -26.66 12.13
N ASN A 105 5.06 -25.55 11.36
CA ASN A 105 5.59 -25.51 9.99
C ASN A 105 4.77 -26.32 8.99
N THR A 106 3.46 -26.17 8.98
CA THR A 106 2.57 -26.80 8.01
C THR A 106 2.71 -26.16 6.64
N ILE A 107 2.52 -24.84 6.55
CA ILE A 107 2.49 -24.10 5.29
C ILE A 107 2.97 -22.66 5.49
N THR A 108 3.61 -22.09 4.45
CA THR A 108 4.04 -20.66 4.46
C THR A 108 2.88 -19.74 4.13
N VAL A 109 3.06 -18.45 4.43
CA VAL A 109 2.23 -17.42 3.80
C VAL A 109 2.46 -17.35 2.28
N ASP A 110 1.56 -16.68 1.59
CA ASP A 110 1.56 -16.48 0.13
C ASP A 110 2.62 -15.47 -0.37
N LYS A 111 3.55 -15.06 0.48
CA LYS A 111 4.62 -14.06 0.21
C LYS A 111 5.95 -14.54 0.78
N THR A 112 7.03 -13.95 0.25
CA THR A 112 8.35 -14.08 0.85
C THR A 112 8.42 -13.36 2.19
N PRO A 113 9.17 -13.89 3.20
CA PRO A 113 8.97 -13.54 4.60
C PRO A 113 9.63 -12.24 5.10
N LEU A 114 10.40 -11.52 4.28
CA LEU A 114 11.20 -10.39 4.75
C LEU A 114 10.36 -9.34 5.52
N SER A 115 9.13 -9.11 5.08
CA SER A 115 8.23 -8.15 5.73
C SER A 115 7.73 -8.61 7.11
N LEU A 116 7.74 -9.91 7.39
CA LEU A 116 7.29 -10.49 8.66
C LEU A 116 8.38 -10.45 9.74
N TRP A 117 9.67 -10.51 9.32
CA TRP A 117 10.79 -10.61 10.26
C TRP A 117 10.85 -9.51 11.32
N PRO A 118 10.61 -8.20 11.01
CA PRO A 118 10.63 -7.17 12.04
C PRO A 118 9.57 -7.39 13.12
N SER A 119 8.36 -7.81 12.76
CA SER A 119 7.29 -8.09 13.72
C SER A 119 7.54 -9.37 14.50
N ALA A 120 8.04 -10.43 13.85
CA ALA A 120 8.42 -11.67 14.54
C ALA A 120 9.50 -11.41 15.61
N LEU A 121 10.50 -10.57 15.31
CA LEU A 121 11.53 -10.18 16.28
C LEU A 121 10.95 -9.30 17.39
N ALA A 122 10.05 -8.37 17.06
CA ALA A 122 9.39 -7.52 18.06
C ALA A 122 8.51 -8.36 19.00
N ILE A 123 7.74 -9.33 18.48
CA ILE A 123 6.95 -10.27 19.27
C ILE A 123 7.86 -11.12 20.16
N LYS A 124 8.99 -11.60 19.65
CA LYS A 124 9.96 -12.38 20.44
C LYS A 124 10.51 -11.62 21.62
N ILE A 125 10.68 -10.30 21.52
CA ILE A 125 11.26 -9.44 22.57
C ILE A 125 10.18 -8.94 23.53
N PHE A 126 9.03 -8.49 23.02
CA PHE A 126 8.00 -7.76 23.76
C PHE A 126 6.72 -8.56 24.01
N GLY A 127 6.68 -9.83 23.59
CA GLY A 127 5.46 -10.65 23.61
C GLY A 127 4.47 -10.27 22.50
N LEU A 128 3.44 -11.10 22.32
CA LEU A 128 2.38 -10.87 21.36
C LEU A 128 1.41 -9.78 21.86
N ASN A 129 1.39 -8.67 21.19
CA ASN A 129 0.43 -7.58 21.40
C ASN A 129 0.36 -6.71 20.12
N SER A 130 -0.66 -5.84 20.01
CA SER A 130 -0.86 -4.98 18.84
C SER A 130 0.37 -4.13 18.51
N TRP A 131 1.05 -3.61 19.52
CA TRP A 131 2.25 -2.77 19.34
C TRP A 131 3.44 -3.56 18.79
N SER A 132 3.71 -4.77 19.31
CA SER A 132 4.80 -5.60 18.80
C SER A 132 4.57 -6.04 17.35
N VAL A 133 3.30 -6.21 16.94
CA VAL A 133 2.93 -6.56 15.57
C VAL A 133 3.03 -5.35 14.64
N LEU A 134 2.48 -4.18 15.02
CA LEU A 134 2.25 -3.06 14.10
C LEU A 134 3.31 -1.97 14.14
N LEU A 135 3.98 -1.74 15.29
CA LEU A 135 5.01 -0.68 15.44
C LEU A 135 6.14 -0.78 14.40
N PRO A 136 6.66 -1.97 14.05
CA PRO A 136 7.69 -2.06 13.01
C PRO A 136 7.26 -1.41 11.68
N TYR A 137 6.01 -1.56 11.26
CA TYR A 137 5.51 -0.97 10.03
C TYR A 137 5.35 0.55 10.14
N ALA A 138 4.96 1.06 11.30
CA ALA A 138 4.92 2.51 11.57
C ALA A 138 6.32 3.13 11.47
N LEU A 139 7.34 2.45 12.00
CA LEU A 139 8.74 2.88 11.88
C LEU A 139 9.24 2.86 10.43
N LEU A 140 8.84 1.87 9.62
CA LEU A 140 9.13 1.84 8.19
C LEU A 140 8.50 3.04 7.47
N GLY A 141 7.31 3.46 7.88
CA GLY A 141 6.65 4.67 7.38
C GLY A 141 7.42 5.94 7.71
N VAL A 142 7.83 6.13 8.96
CA VAL A 142 8.67 7.27 9.39
C VAL A 142 9.99 7.28 8.63
N ALA A 143 10.61 6.13 8.44
CA ALA A 143 11.84 5.99 7.64
C ALA A 143 11.62 6.36 6.17
N SER A 144 10.47 6.00 5.59
CA SER A 144 10.09 6.37 4.21
C SER A 144 9.99 7.89 4.04
N VAL A 145 9.36 8.58 5.00
CA VAL A 145 9.29 10.05 5.05
C VAL A 145 10.70 10.64 5.13
N ALA A 146 11.56 10.09 6.00
CA ALA A 146 12.94 10.57 6.17
C ALA A 146 13.77 10.41 4.89
N VAL A 147 13.71 9.26 4.21
CA VAL A 147 14.47 8.97 2.98
C VAL A 147 13.99 9.82 1.82
N LEU A 148 12.66 9.99 1.66
CA LEU A 148 12.09 10.87 0.63
C LEU A 148 12.52 12.32 0.88
N TRP A 149 12.37 12.80 2.12
CA TRP A 149 12.80 14.14 2.51
C TRP A 149 14.29 14.36 2.21
N ALA A 150 15.16 13.43 2.61
CA ALA A 150 16.61 13.53 2.37
C ALA A 150 16.94 13.54 0.87
N THR A 151 16.23 12.74 0.07
CA THR A 151 16.38 12.67 -1.38
C THR A 151 15.99 14.01 -2.02
N VAL A 152 14.78 14.48 -1.76
CA VAL A 152 14.26 15.73 -2.36
C VAL A 152 15.07 16.94 -1.88
N ARG A 153 15.41 17.00 -0.59
CA ARG A 153 16.24 18.09 -0.03
C ARG A 153 17.54 18.27 -0.80
N ARG A 154 18.20 17.16 -1.12
CA ARG A 154 19.50 17.20 -1.76
C ARG A 154 19.48 17.81 -3.16
N TYR A 155 18.41 17.59 -3.91
CA TYR A 155 18.34 17.96 -5.33
C TYR A 155 17.39 19.14 -5.63
N ALA A 156 16.41 19.38 -4.74
CA ALA A 156 15.39 20.41 -4.94
C ALA A 156 15.26 21.39 -3.76
N GLY A 157 16.01 21.18 -2.68
CA GLY A 157 16.07 22.09 -1.53
C GLY A 157 15.06 21.76 -0.42
N SER A 158 15.20 22.46 0.71
CA SER A 158 14.49 22.14 1.95
C SER A 158 12.98 22.32 1.84
N THR A 159 12.49 23.40 1.21
CA THR A 159 11.05 23.62 1.04
C THR A 159 10.38 22.48 0.28
N ALA A 160 10.98 22.06 -0.84
CA ALA A 160 10.49 20.93 -1.61
C ALA A 160 10.43 19.65 -0.75
N ALA A 161 11.46 19.41 0.05
CA ALA A 161 11.57 18.25 0.91
C ALA A 161 10.50 18.19 2.01
N PHE A 162 10.25 19.35 2.68
CA PHE A 162 9.21 19.41 3.71
C PHE A 162 7.83 19.18 3.14
N VAL A 163 7.51 19.79 2.00
CA VAL A 163 6.22 19.56 1.33
C VAL A 163 6.08 18.09 0.92
N SER A 164 7.14 17.49 0.35
CA SER A 164 7.13 16.07 -0.01
C SER A 164 6.89 15.17 1.19
N GLY A 165 7.56 15.42 2.32
CA GLY A 165 7.39 14.64 3.54
C GLY A 165 5.97 14.76 4.12
N ILE A 166 5.41 15.97 4.15
CA ILE A 166 4.05 16.23 4.63
C ILE A 166 3.02 15.54 3.74
N VAL A 167 3.15 15.64 2.42
CA VAL A 167 2.24 14.99 1.47
C VAL A 167 2.27 13.48 1.62
N LEU A 168 3.47 12.86 1.74
CA LEU A 168 3.59 11.42 1.97
C LEU A 168 2.91 11.03 3.28
N ALA A 169 3.15 11.76 4.37
CA ALA A 169 2.63 11.43 5.69
C ALA A 169 1.10 11.61 5.80
N LEU A 170 0.51 12.51 5.02
CA LEU A 170 -0.94 12.81 5.06
C LEU A 170 -1.74 12.10 3.96
N THR A 171 -1.10 11.33 3.07
CA THR A 171 -1.82 10.56 2.05
C THR A 171 -2.54 9.38 2.69
N PRO A 172 -3.88 9.22 2.50
CA PRO A 172 -4.68 8.26 3.27
C PRO A 172 -4.19 6.82 3.19
N VAL A 173 -3.87 6.32 2.00
CA VAL A 173 -3.35 4.94 1.86
C VAL A 173 -1.98 4.76 2.50
N ALA A 174 -1.15 5.79 2.60
CA ALA A 174 0.12 5.72 3.33
C ALA A 174 -0.12 5.65 4.84
N VAL A 175 -1.06 6.46 5.36
CA VAL A 175 -1.48 6.38 6.76
C VAL A 175 -2.00 4.98 7.09
N LEU A 176 -2.84 4.40 6.24
CA LEU A 176 -3.34 3.04 6.42
C LEU A 176 -2.20 2.02 6.46
N MET A 177 -1.35 1.98 5.43
CA MET A 177 -0.33 0.92 5.27
C MET A 177 0.81 1.03 6.29
N PHE A 178 1.11 2.22 6.78
CA PHE A 178 2.10 2.39 7.87
C PHE A 178 1.53 2.13 9.27
N ARG A 179 0.24 1.83 9.38
CA ARG A 179 -0.45 1.41 10.60
C ARG A 179 -0.92 -0.05 10.54
N PHE A 180 -0.46 -0.79 9.52
CA PHE A 180 -0.97 -2.11 9.19
C PHE A 180 0.17 -3.06 8.79
N ASN A 181 0.07 -4.34 9.15
CA ASN A 181 1.14 -5.33 8.98
C ASN A 181 1.19 -5.98 7.58
N ASN A 182 0.86 -5.23 6.54
CA ASN A 182 1.06 -5.69 5.16
C ASN A 182 2.50 -5.44 4.67
N PRO A 183 2.98 -6.22 3.70
CA PRO A 183 4.32 -6.08 3.11
C PRO A 183 4.60 -4.71 2.48
N ASP A 184 3.56 -3.97 2.16
CA ASP A 184 3.56 -2.69 1.45
C ASP A 184 4.40 -1.61 2.13
N ALA A 185 4.38 -1.53 3.47
CA ALA A 185 5.17 -0.55 4.20
C ALA A 185 6.68 -0.73 3.95
N MET A 186 7.16 -1.98 3.97
CA MET A 186 8.56 -2.31 3.69
C MET A 186 8.89 -2.08 2.21
N LEU A 187 8.00 -2.47 1.29
CA LEU A 187 8.13 -2.24 -0.14
C LEU A 187 8.36 -0.75 -0.44
N VAL A 188 7.50 0.14 0.09
CA VAL A 188 7.57 1.60 -0.11
C VAL A 188 8.91 2.16 0.36
N LEU A 189 9.38 1.76 1.54
CA LEU A 189 10.69 2.17 2.05
C LEU A 189 11.81 1.73 1.11
N LEU A 190 11.81 0.47 0.70
CA LEU A 190 12.89 -0.10 -0.13
C LEU A 190 12.90 0.49 -1.55
N MET A 191 11.73 0.74 -2.16
CA MET A 191 11.64 1.47 -3.43
C MET A 191 12.17 2.90 -3.29
N THR A 192 11.83 3.61 -2.20
CA THR A 192 12.32 4.97 -1.94
C THR A 192 13.84 4.98 -1.72
N CYS A 193 14.39 3.99 -1.00
CA CYS A 193 15.83 3.79 -0.83
C CYS A 193 16.53 3.47 -2.16
N ALA A 194 15.91 2.67 -3.05
CA ALA A 194 16.45 2.36 -4.36
C ALA A 194 16.57 3.63 -5.24
N LEU A 195 15.52 4.47 -5.25
CA LEU A 195 15.57 5.77 -5.92
C LEU A 195 16.67 6.67 -5.35
N TRP A 196 16.76 6.76 -4.01
CA TRP A 196 17.81 7.52 -3.32
C TRP A 196 19.20 7.05 -3.72
N ALA A 197 19.46 5.75 -3.71
CA ALA A 197 20.74 5.17 -4.08
C ALA A 197 21.06 5.40 -5.57
N ALA A 198 20.08 5.24 -6.48
CA ALA A 198 20.23 5.51 -7.89
C ALA A 198 20.60 6.98 -8.16
N MET A 199 19.92 7.91 -7.51
CA MET A 199 20.24 9.35 -7.60
C MET A 199 21.63 9.66 -7.06
N ARG A 200 22.09 8.99 -5.99
CA ARG A 200 23.47 9.09 -5.48
C ARG A 200 24.48 8.50 -6.45
N CYS A 201 24.12 7.43 -7.17
CA CYS A 201 24.93 6.86 -8.23
C CYS A 201 25.10 7.86 -9.39
N VAL A 202 24.02 8.44 -9.87
CA VAL A 202 24.02 9.46 -10.93
C VAL A 202 24.88 10.66 -10.54
N GLU A 203 24.76 11.16 -9.33
CA GLU A 203 25.50 12.31 -8.81
C GLU A 203 27.00 12.02 -8.67
N THR A 204 27.34 10.94 -7.99
CA THR A 204 28.73 10.68 -7.56
C THR A 204 29.52 9.78 -8.51
N GLY A 205 28.84 8.93 -9.28
CA GLY A 205 29.44 7.91 -10.14
C GLY A 205 30.09 6.75 -9.38
N LYS A 206 29.87 6.64 -8.05
CA LYS A 206 30.50 5.60 -7.23
C LYS A 206 29.73 4.29 -7.35
N TRP A 207 30.42 3.19 -7.60
CA TRP A 207 29.87 1.84 -7.80
C TRP A 207 29.03 1.32 -6.62
N ARG A 208 29.44 1.66 -5.38
CA ARG A 208 28.68 1.27 -4.19
C ARG A 208 27.19 1.68 -4.24
N TRP A 209 26.87 2.79 -4.90
CA TRP A 209 25.50 3.25 -5.01
C TRP A 209 24.71 2.44 -6.06
N ALA A 210 25.36 1.99 -7.14
CA ALA A 210 24.77 1.07 -8.10
C ALA A 210 24.44 -0.28 -7.42
N VAL A 211 25.38 -0.82 -6.65
CA VAL A 211 25.20 -2.04 -5.86
C VAL A 211 24.05 -1.86 -4.85
N LEU A 212 24.04 -0.77 -4.05
CA LEU A 212 22.97 -0.50 -3.10
C LEU A 212 21.59 -0.34 -3.76
N THR A 213 21.54 0.23 -4.97
CA THR A 213 20.29 0.29 -5.74
C THR A 213 19.76 -1.12 -5.99
N GLY A 214 20.60 -2.03 -6.45
CA GLY A 214 20.23 -3.43 -6.69
C GLY A 214 19.84 -4.16 -5.40
N VAL A 215 20.58 -3.96 -4.31
CA VAL A 215 20.27 -4.56 -3.01
C VAL A 215 18.88 -4.15 -2.51
N PHE A 216 18.52 -2.85 -2.59
CA PHE A 216 17.22 -2.40 -2.15
C PHE A 216 16.08 -2.96 -3.03
N VAL A 217 16.29 -3.09 -4.34
CA VAL A 217 15.30 -3.73 -5.22
C VAL A 217 15.16 -5.23 -4.90
N GLY A 218 16.27 -5.95 -4.69
CA GLY A 218 16.21 -7.37 -4.34
C GLY A 218 15.57 -7.63 -2.97
N LEU A 219 15.86 -6.78 -1.97
CA LEU A 219 15.15 -6.85 -0.68
C LEU A 219 13.66 -6.50 -0.84
N GLY A 220 13.31 -5.52 -1.69
CA GLY A 220 11.93 -5.21 -2.02
C GLY A 220 11.20 -6.39 -2.67
N PHE A 221 11.92 -7.16 -3.49
CA PHE A 221 11.42 -8.43 -4.03
C PHE A 221 11.16 -9.47 -2.93
N LEU A 222 12.03 -9.58 -1.93
CA LEU A 222 11.81 -10.43 -0.76
C LEU A 222 10.74 -9.89 0.21
N ALA A 223 10.32 -8.64 0.06
CA ALA A 223 9.19 -8.10 0.83
C ALA A 223 7.84 -8.35 0.13
N LYS A 224 7.72 -8.05 -1.18
CA LYS A 224 6.45 -8.13 -1.92
C LYS A 224 6.62 -8.57 -3.39
N GLN A 225 7.66 -9.30 -3.71
CA GLN A 225 7.92 -9.92 -5.02
C GLN A 225 7.75 -8.96 -6.22
N GLY A 226 6.88 -9.28 -7.20
CA GLY A 226 6.79 -8.58 -8.49
C GLY A 226 6.47 -7.09 -8.42
N GLU A 227 5.83 -6.59 -7.38
CA GLU A 227 5.42 -5.18 -7.30
C GLU A 227 6.61 -4.21 -7.22
N VAL A 228 7.74 -4.62 -6.64
CA VAL A 228 8.97 -3.79 -6.62
C VAL A 228 9.49 -3.49 -8.03
N LEU A 229 9.17 -4.34 -9.01
CA LEU A 229 9.64 -4.17 -10.39
C LEU A 229 9.07 -2.91 -11.06
N LEU A 230 7.99 -2.34 -10.52
CA LEU A 230 7.41 -1.08 -10.99
C LEU A 230 8.37 0.12 -10.93
N ILE A 231 9.40 0.07 -10.07
CA ILE A 231 10.43 1.12 -10.02
C ILE A 231 11.55 0.92 -11.06
N ILE A 232 11.73 -0.29 -11.60
CA ILE A 232 12.86 -0.62 -12.48
C ILE A 232 12.97 0.33 -13.69
N PRO A 233 11.89 0.66 -14.43
CA PRO A 233 11.99 1.60 -15.55
C PRO A 233 12.57 2.96 -15.14
N ALA A 234 12.20 3.46 -13.96
CA ALA A 234 12.77 4.70 -13.43
C ALA A 234 14.28 4.58 -13.13
N LEU A 235 14.69 3.46 -12.55
CA LEU A 235 16.10 3.19 -12.26
C LEU A 235 16.94 3.04 -13.54
N VAL A 236 16.40 2.35 -14.55
CA VAL A 236 17.03 2.21 -15.87
C VAL A 236 17.23 3.59 -16.52
N VAL A 237 16.18 4.42 -16.54
CA VAL A 237 16.26 5.78 -17.09
C VAL A 237 17.31 6.61 -16.34
N LEU A 238 17.37 6.53 -15.02
CA LEU A 238 18.35 7.27 -14.22
C LEU A 238 19.78 6.81 -14.51
N LEU A 239 20.05 5.52 -14.51
CA LEU A 239 21.42 4.99 -14.64
C LEU A 239 21.89 5.00 -16.09
N ALA A 240 21.04 4.63 -17.06
CA ALA A 240 21.43 4.51 -18.46
C ALA A 240 21.29 5.82 -19.25
N VAL A 241 20.28 6.66 -18.95
CA VAL A 241 20.02 7.90 -19.72
C VAL A 241 20.56 9.12 -19.00
N VAL A 242 20.10 9.38 -17.76
CA VAL A 242 20.39 10.62 -17.02
C VAL A 242 21.85 10.69 -16.52
N SER A 243 22.45 9.57 -16.17
CA SER A 243 23.85 9.54 -15.67
C SER A 243 24.81 10.24 -16.61
N PRO A 244 25.73 11.12 -16.12
CA PRO A 244 26.68 11.85 -16.95
C PRO A 244 27.91 11.03 -17.35
N ARG A 245 27.94 9.73 -17.05
CA ARG A 245 29.10 8.86 -17.25
C ARG A 245 29.19 8.37 -18.68
N SER A 246 30.38 7.83 -19.05
CA SER A 246 30.56 7.16 -20.34
C SER A 246 29.66 5.92 -20.44
N TRP A 247 29.32 5.49 -21.66
CA TRP A 247 28.42 4.36 -21.87
C TRP A 247 28.93 3.06 -21.24
N LYS A 248 30.24 2.81 -21.22
CA LYS A 248 30.85 1.63 -20.58
C LYS A 248 30.62 1.63 -19.08
N VAL A 249 30.74 2.80 -18.42
CA VAL A 249 30.50 2.94 -16.98
C VAL A 249 29.01 2.78 -16.68
N LYS A 250 28.13 3.36 -17.51
CA LYS A 250 26.67 3.19 -17.36
C LYS A 250 26.27 1.73 -17.45
N LEU A 251 26.75 1.03 -18.49
CA LEU A 251 26.49 -0.39 -18.68
C LEU A 251 27.00 -1.20 -17.48
N GLY A 252 28.25 -0.98 -17.07
CA GLY A 252 28.81 -1.68 -15.92
C GLY A 252 28.04 -1.42 -14.63
N GLN A 253 27.63 -0.17 -14.34
CA GLN A 253 26.83 0.17 -13.17
C GLN A 253 25.43 -0.46 -13.24
N SER A 254 24.81 -0.50 -14.42
CA SER A 254 23.53 -1.18 -14.60
C SER A 254 23.65 -2.70 -14.38
N LEU A 255 24.69 -3.32 -14.92
CA LEU A 255 24.98 -4.74 -14.69
C LEU A 255 25.27 -5.03 -13.21
N ALA A 256 26.04 -4.16 -12.53
CA ALA A 256 26.27 -4.29 -11.09
C ALA A 256 24.97 -4.15 -10.27
N THR A 257 24.04 -3.27 -10.69
CA THR A 257 22.73 -3.14 -10.07
C THR A 257 21.92 -4.43 -10.25
N VAL A 258 21.87 -4.99 -11.46
CA VAL A 258 21.17 -6.25 -11.73
C VAL A 258 21.80 -7.41 -10.94
N ALA A 259 23.12 -7.54 -10.96
CA ALA A 259 23.82 -8.58 -10.21
C ALA A 259 23.53 -8.48 -8.70
N ALA A 260 23.57 -7.28 -8.12
CA ALA A 260 23.25 -7.05 -6.72
C ALA A 260 21.78 -7.36 -6.40
N MET A 261 20.84 -7.03 -7.31
CA MET A 261 19.42 -7.38 -7.18
C MET A 261 19.25 -8.91 -7.19
N VAL A 262 19.85 -9.60 -8.14
CA VAL A 262 19.77 -11.07 -8.24
C VAL A 262 20.38 -11.73 -7.01
N VAL A 263 21.52 -11.28 -6.52
CA VAL A 263 22.17 -11.85 -5.32
C VAL A 263 21.30 -11.59 -4.08
N SER A 264 20.81 -10.36 -3.90
CA SER A 264 20.04 -9.99 -2.69
C SER A 264 18.62 -10.59 -2.63
N ALA A 265 18.02 -10.93 -3.77
CA ALA A 265 16.76 -11.69 -3.83
C ALA A 265 17.00 -13.20 -3.94
N GLY A 266 17.97 -13.60 -4.77
CA GLY A 266 18.15 -14.98 -5.21
C GLY A 266 18.65 -15.92 -4.13
N TRP A 267 19.42 -15.43 -3.15
CA TRP A 267 19.90 -16.30 -2.06
C TRP A 267 18.77 -17.04 -1.34
N TYR A 268 17.66 -16.32 -1.08
CA TYR A 268 16.50 -16.91 -0.41
C TYR A 268 15.78 -17.92 -1.31
N ILE A 269 15.56 -17.52 -2.57
CA ILE A 269 14.91 -18.42 -3.55
C ILE A 269 15.72 -19.72 -3.71
N VAL A 270 17.06 -19.61 -3.83
CA VAL A 270 17.95 -20.77 -3.95
C VAL A 270 17.95 -21.60 -2.66
N ALA A 271 18.01 -20.96 -1.49
CA ALA A 271 17.97 -21.65 -0.20
C ALA A 271 16.68 -22.48 -0.06
N VAL A 272 15.51 -21.91 -0.39
CA VAL A 272 14.21 -22.60 -0.34
C VAL A 272 14.12 -23.71 -1.38
N ALA A 273 14.60 -23.46 -2.61
CA ALA A 273 14.56 -24.44 -3.71
C ALA A 273 15.44 -25.67 -3.44
N LEU A 274 16.59 -25.49 -2.79
CA LEU A 274 17.53 -26.55 -2.43
C LEU A 274 17.17 -27.28 -1.11
N TRP A 275 16.27 -26.70 -0.32
CA TRP A 275 15.87 -27.30 0.96
C TRP A 275 14.95 -28.50 0.71
N PRO A 276 15.21 -29.66 1.35
CA PRO A 276 14.38 -30.85 1.16
C PRO A 276 12.90 -30.57 1.50
N SER A 277 12.00 -30.93 0.60
CA SER A 277 10.55 -30.70 0.77
C SER A 277 9.97 -31.42 1.98
N SER A 278 10.59 -32.51 2.42
CA SER A 278 10.19 -33.27 3.63
C SER A 278 10.51 -32.56 4.95
N SER A 279 11.39 -31.57 4.96
CA SER A 279 11.88 -30.87 6.16
C SER A 279 11.63 -29.37 6.16
N ARG A 280 10.88 -28.85 5.18
CA ARG A 280 10.41 -27.46 5.13
C ARG A 280 8.88 -27.39 5.09
N PRO A 281 8.28 -26.25 5.47
CA PRO A 281 6.85 -26.05 5.28
C PRO A 281 6.48 -26.10 3.79
N TYR A 282 5.24 -26.45 3.49
CA TYR A 282 4.68 -26.34 2.16
C TYR A 282 4.69 -24.86 1.71
N ILE A 283 5.03 -24.59 0.46
CA ILE A 283 5.04 -23.22 -0.08
C ILE A 283 3.63 -22.82 -0.44
N GLY A 284 2.99 -22.03 0.42
CA GLY A 284 1.62 -21.55 0.26
C GLY A 284 1.43 -20.74 -1.01
N GLY A 285 0.29 -20.96 -1.69
CA GLY A 285 -0.01 -20.34 -2.98
C GLY A 285 0.71 -20.99 -4.17
N SER A 286 1.26 -22.20 -4.00
CA SER A 286 1.81 -23.01 -5.08
C SER A 286 1.08 -24.34 -5.17
N THR A 287 0.89 -24.89 -6.38
CA THR A 287 0.28 -26.19 -6.59
C THR A 287 1.27 -27.34 -6.36
N ASN A 288 2.55 -27.12 -6.70
CA ASN A 288 3.59 -28.15 -6.66
C ASN A 288 4.62 -27.92 -5.55
N ASN A 289 4.25 -27.27 -4.44
CA ASN A 289 5.16 -26.97 -3.33
C ASN A 289 6.46 -26.27 -3.80
N SER A 290 6.34 -25.32 -4.73
CA SER A 290 7.46 -24.69 -5.44
C SER A 290 7.54 -23.19 -5.21
N ILE A 291 8.71 -22.73 -4.74
CA ILE A 291 8.99 -21.29 -4.59
C ILE A 291 9.01 -20.56 -5.95
N TRP A 292 9.36 -21.25 -7.04
CA TRP A 292 9.35 -20.70 -8.37
C TRP A 292 7.93 -20.44 -8.86
N GLU A 293 7.00 -21.35 -8.57
CA GLU A 293 5.58 -21.22 -8.90
C GLU A 293 4.95 -20.07 -8.11
N LEU A 294 5.23 -19.95 -6.81
CA LEU A 294 4.81 -18.82 -6.01
C LEU A 294 5.31 -17.49 -6.59
N THR A 295 6.58 -17.45 -7.02
CA THR A 295 7.28 -16.21 -7.39
C THR A 295 6.92 -15.74 -8.79
N LEU A 296 6.97 -16.63 -9.79
CA LEU A 296 6.75 -16.31 -11.20
C LEU A 296 5.28 -16.47 -11.62
N GLY A 297 4.57 -17.43 -11.02
CA GLY A 297 3.15 -17.70 -11.26
C GLY A 297 2.27 -16.77 -10.41
N TYR A 298 1.93 -17.21 -9.19
CA TYR A 298 0.93 -16.56 -8.33
C TYR A 298 1.17 -15.07 -8.07
N ASN A 299 2.40 -14.67 -7.70
CA ASN A 299 2.77 -13.27 -7.44
C ASN A 299 3.44 -12.56 -8.62
N GLY A 300 3.55 -13.23 -9.78
CA GLY A 300 4.17 -12.70 -11.00
C GLY A 300 3.16 -12.42 -12.11
N PHE A 301 3.24 -13.21 -13.17
CA PHE A 301 2.48 -12.97 -14.41
C PHE A 301 0.97 -13.11 -14.23
N SER A 302 0.49 -14.02 -13.40
CA SER A 302 -0.95 -14.25 -13.18
C SER A 302 -1.68 -13.00 -12.66
N ARG A 303 -1.00 -12.15 -11.87
CA ARG A 303 -1.60 -10.89 -11.39
C ARG A 303 -1.70 -9.80 -12.45
N LEU A 304 -0.89 -9.88 -13.51
CA LEU A 304 -0.91 -8.90 -14.59
C LEU A 304 -1.93 -9.26 -15.67
N SER A 305 -2.03 -10.55 -16.04
CA SER A 305 -2.79 -11.04 -17.18
C SER A 305 -4.21 -11.53 -16.87
N GLY A 306 -4.57 -11.65 -15.57
CA GLY A 306 -5.87 -12.20 -15.19
C GLY A 306 -6.05 -13.70 -15.46
N ASN A 307 -5.11 -14.33 -16.20
CA ASN A 307 -5.18 -15.72 -16.66
C ASN A 307 -4.63 -16.75 -15.65
N GLY A 308 -4.51 -16.37 -14.40
CA GLY A 308 -4.10 -17.28 -13.33
C GLY A 308 -5.32 -17.84 -12.63
N SER A 309 -5.57 -19.14 -12.77
CA SER A 309 -6.36 -19.85 -11.79
C SER A 309 -5.71 -19.61 -10.43
N ALA A 310 -6.29 -18.75 -9.59
CA ALA A 310 -5.96 -18.74 -8.19
C ALA A 310 -6.17 -20.19 -7.71
N PRO A 311 -5.23 -20.81 -6.95
CA PRO A 311 -5.54 -22.04 -6.26
C PRO A 311 -6.78 -21.79 -5.40
N GLY A 312 -7.92 -22.37 -5.76
CA GLY A 312 -9.20 -22.17 -5.08
C GLY A 312 -10.37 -21.71 -5.91
N GLY A 313 -10.19 -21.36 -7.17
CA GLY A 313 -11.30 -21.07 -8.11
C GLY A 313 -11.68 -22.36 -8.87
N GLY A 314 -12.52 -23.23 -8.28
CA GLY A 314 -13.04 -24.43 -8.90
C GLY A 314 -13.82 -24.12 -10.16
N ALA A 315 -13.26 -24.46 -11.30
CA ALA A 315 -14.00 -24.61 -12.54
C ALA A 315 -14.86 -25.86 -12.43
N GLY A 316 -16.16 -25.70 -12.25
CA GLY A 316 -17.12 -26.77 -12.48
C GLY A 316 -17.13 -27.15 -13.96
N GLY A 317 -16.39 -28.19 -14.32
CA GLY A 317 -16.45 -28.84 -15.62
C GLY A 317 -16.71 -30.32 -15.43
N GLY A 318 -17.86 -30.80 -15.85
CA GLY A 318 -18.31 -32.17 -15.77
C GLY A 318 -17.44 -33.18 -16.54
N PRO A 319 -17.64 -34.49 -16.29
CA PRO A 319 -16.72 -35.53 -16.72
C PRO A 319 -16.97 -35.96 -18.19
N GLY A 320 -15.93 -36.00 -19.00
CA GLY A 320 -15.98 -36.64 -20.31
C GLY A 320 -14.68 -36.55 -21.09
N GLY A 321 -13.98 -37.67 -21.20
CA GLY A 321 -13.07 -37.91 -22.32
C GLY A 321 -11.64 -38.29 -21.98
N ALA A 322 -11.41 -39.58 -21.87
CA ALA A 322 -10.09 -40.19 -21.87
C ALA A 322 -9.33 -39.99 -23.17
N GLY A 323 -8.00 -39.78 -23.13
CA GLY A 323 -7.13 -39.85 -24.32
C GLY A 323 -5.69 -39.49 -24.08
N GLN A 324 -4.89 -40.49 -23.75
CA GLN A 324 -3.48 -40.75 -24.10
C GLN A 324 -2.45 -39.60 -24.25
N GLY A 325 -1.46 -39.71 -23.51
CA GLY A 325 0.00 -39.67 -23.62
C GLY A 325 0.71 -38.97 -24.77
N GLY A 326 1.74 -38.16 -24.44
CA GLY A 326 2.70 -37.60 -25.36
C GLY A 326 3.80 -36.84 -24.66
N SER A 327 4.99 -37.36 -24.76
CA SER A 327 6.27 -36.95 -24.15
C SER A 327 6.70 -35.52 -24.43
N ALA A 328 7.43 -34.98 -23.45
CA ALA A 328 8.19 -33.75 -23.51
C ALA A 328 9.34 -33.82 -24.52
N SER A 329 9.45 -32.87 -25.39
CA SER A 329 10.66 -32.25 -25.93
C SER A 329 10.28 -31.16 -26.93
N ASP A 330 11.10 -30.09 -26.95
CA ASP A 330 11.14 -28.99 -27.95
C ASP A 330 10.20 -27.79 -27.73
N ALA A 331 10.81 -26.81 -27.02
CA ALA A 331 10.40 -25.41 -27.14
C ALA A 331 11.64 -24.50 -27.12
N ALA A 332 12.30 -24.43 -28.27
CA ALA A 332 13.16 -23.31 -28.63
C ALA A 332 13.10 -23.14 -30.14
N GLN A 333 12.47 -22.06 -30.59
CA GLN A 333 12.60 -21.34 -31.84
C GLN A 333 11.23 -20.94 -32.41
N GLY A 334 11.09 -19.63 -32.68
CA GLY A 334 9.98 -19.14 -33.49
C GLY A 334 9.47 -17.76 -33.13
N ALA A 335 10.36 -16.76 -33.15
CA ALA A 335 9.92 -15.38 -33.31
C ALA A 335 10.37 -14.91 -34.67
N ALA A 336 9.47 -14.88 -35.65
CA ALA A 336 9.43 -13.92 -36.76
C ALA A 336 8.40 -14.36 -37.81
N SER A 337 7.71 -13.37 -38.36
CA SER A 337 6.97 -13.38 -39.65
C SER A 337 5.52 -13.89 -39.61
N ALA A 338 4.63 -12.92 -39.75
CA ALA A 338 3.66 -12.92 -40.87
C ALA A 338 2.78 -11.68 -40.84
N ALA A 339 3.09 -10.77 -41.72
CA ALA A 339 2.12 -9.89 -42.38
C ALA A 339 1.77 -10.56 -43.68
N SER A 340 0.48 -10.61 -44.00
CA SER A 340 -0.12 -10.30 -45.30
C SER A 340 -1.22 -11.26 -45.77
N ASN A 341 -2.31 -10.62 -46.10
CA ASN A 341 -3.23 -10.88 -47.23
C ASN A 341 -4.09 -12.17 -47.29
N GLY A 342 -5.38 -11.89 -47.53
CA GLY A 342 -6.26 -12.83 -48.20
C GLY A 342 -7.73 -12.46 -48.12
N THR A 343 -8.15 -11.70 -49.09
CA THR A 343 -9.51 -11.43 -49.58
C THR A 343 -10.30 -12.68 -49.99
N GLY A 344 -11.66 -12.62 -49.84
CA GLY A 344 -12.57 -13.46 -50.65
C GLY A 344 -13.79 -13.97 -49.91
N GLN A 345 -14.87 -13.36 -50.01
CA GLN A 345 -16.05 -13.44 -50.85
C GLN A 345 -17.18 -14.38 -50.40
N ALA A 346 -18.26 -13.77 -50.06
CA ALA A 346 -19.67 -13.84 -50.38
C ALA A 346 -20.40 -15.20 -50.52
N GLY A 347 -21.59 -15.22 -49.98
CA GLY A 347 -22.74 -16.03 -50.41
C GLY A 347 -23.60 -16.47 -49.25
N SER A 348 -24.67 -15.92 -49.06
CA SER A 348 -26.03 -15.88 -49.53
C SER A 348 -27.08 -16.35 -48.52
N SER A 349 -27.94 -15.42 -48.18
CA SER A 349 -29.42 -15.47 -48.01
C SER A 349 -30.07 -16.46 -47.05
N GLY A 350 -30.90 -15.88 -46.17
CA GLY A 350 -31.98 -16.55 -45.46
C GLY A 350 -32.62 -15.71 -44.36
N GLN A 351 -33.39 -14.79 -44.71
CA GLN A 351 -34.68 -14.23 -44.27
C GLN A 351 -35.14 -14.37 -42.79
N MET A 352 -35.34 -13.18 -42.22
CA MET A 352 -36.38 -12.62 -41.35
C MET A 352 -36.96 -13.43 -40.19
N GLY A 353 -36.85 -12.82 -39.02
CA GLY A 353 -37.70 -12.97 -37.86
C GLY A 353 -37.43 -11.85 -36.86
N ASN A 354 -38.26 -10.82 -36.90
CA ASN A 354 -38.29 -9.70 -35.95
C ASN A 354 -38.66 -10.17 -34.54
N MET A 355 -37.95 -9.65 -33.53
CA MET A 355 -38.50 -9.17 -32.25
C MET A 355 -37.39 -8.88 -31.21
N PRO A 356 -37.65 -8.18 -30.10
CA PRO A 356 -37.20 -6.79 -29.91
C PRO A 356 -36.00 -6.65 -28.95
N GLN A 357 -35.40 -5.52 -29.07
CA GLN A 357 -34.28 -4.95 -28.32
C GLN A 357 -34.49 -4.94 -26.79
N GLY A 358 -33.52 -5.45 -26.02
CA GLY A 358 -33.44 -5.38 -24.60
C GLY A 358 -32.45 -6.41 -24.05
N GLY A 359 -31.16 -6.22 -24.25
CA GLY A 359 -30.16 -7.07 -23.61
C GLY A 359 -28.78 -6.45 -23.74
N SER A 360 -28.22 -6.06 -22.63
CA SER A 360 -26.82 -5.68 -22.50
C SER A 360 -25.89 -6.75 -23.08
N PRO A 361 -24.79 -6.39 -23.74
CA PRO A 361 -23.82 -7.37 -24.17
C PRO A 361 -23.05 -7.90 -22.97
N GLY A 362 -23.34 -9.11 -22.54
CA GLY A 362 -22.55 -9.88 -21.61
C GLY A 362 -21.23 -10.28 -22.27
N GLY A 363 -20.17 -9.55 -21.99
CA GLY A 363 -18.81 -9.97 -22.25
C GLY A 363 -18.42 -11.02 -21.21
N GLY A 364 -18.25 -12.27 -21.60
CA GLY A 364 -17.66 -13.31 -20.77
C GLY A 364 -16.19 -13.00 -20.49
N GLY A 365 -15.89 -12.42 -19.34
CA GLY A 365 -14.55 -12.26 -18.81
C GLY A 365 -14.34 -13.18 -17.61
N HIS A 366 -13.46 -14.13 -17.71
CA HIS A 366 -12.97 -14.94 -16.61
C HIS A 366 -12.01 -14.07 -15.77
N GLY A 367 -12.54 -13.15 -14.97
CA GLY A 367 -11.78 -12.35 -14.03
C GLY A 367 -12.15 -12.75 -12.60
N GLY A 368 -11.16 -13.02 -11.75
CA GLY A 368 -11.35 -13.15 -10.32
C GLY A 368 -11.96 -11.87 -9.74
N PRO A 369 -12.44 -11.86 -8.49
CA PRO A 369 -13.16 -10.74 -7.89
C PRO A 369 -12.31 -9.46 -7.94
N THR A 370 -12.74 -8.47 -8.71
CA THR A 370 -12.05 -7.19 -8.86
C THR A 370 -12.47 -6.25 -7.73
N PHE A 371 -11.73 -6.26 -6.61
CA PHE A 371 -11.93 -5.35 -5.49
C PHE A 371 -11.68 -3.87 -5.81
N SER A 372 -11.34 -3.54 -7.04
CA SER A 372 -10.89 -2.21 -7.46
C SER A 372 -11.58 -1.70 -8.73
N GLY A 373 -12.63 -2.37 -9.20
CA GLY A 373 -13.36 -2.02 -10.42
C GLY A 373 -12.65 -2.43 -11.72
N GLU A 374 -13.33 -2.22 -12.85
CA GLU A 374 -12.87 -2.65 -14.18
C GLU A 374 -11.61 -1.88 -14.64
N PRO A 375 -10.69 -2.55 -15.39
CA PRO A 375 -9.52 -1.90 -15.98
C PRO A 375 -9.91 -0.75 -16.92
N SER A 376 -9.43 0.45 -16.61
CA SER A 376 -9.65 1.65 -17.43
C SER A 376 -8.68 2.76 -17.03
N ILE A 377 -8.52 3.75 -17.89
CA ILE A 377 -7.71 4.94 -17.61
C ILE A 377 -8.25 5.75 -16.41
N LEU A 378 -9.54 5.65 -16.13
CA LEU A 378 -10.21 6.34 -15.02
C LEU A 378 -10.32 5.48 -13.75
N ARG A 379 -9.86 4.21 -13.78
CA ARG A 379 -9.96 3.27 -12.67
C ARG A 379 -9.44 3.84 -11.35
N LEU A 380 -8.32 4.59 -11.39
CA LEU A 380 -7.74 5.23 -10.20
C LEU A 380 -8.67 6.25 -9.54
N PHE A 381 -9.66 6.78 -10.26
CA PHE A 381 -10.60 7.80 -9.78
C PHE A 381 -11.99 7.24 -9.47
N ASN A 382 -12.17 5.92 -9.57
CA ASN A 382 -13.45 5.28 -9.22
C ASN A 382 -13.74 5.37 -7.72
N GLU A 383 -14.86 4.79 -7.28
CA GLU A 383 -15.28 4.82 -5.87
C GLU A 383 -14.34 4.07 -4.95
N GLN A 384 -13.80 2.93 -5.40
CA GLN A 384 -12.92 2.09 -4.61
C GLN A 384 -11.51 2.66 -4.44
N LEU A 385 -10.94 3.28 -5.48
CA LEU A 385 -9.54 3.71 -5.51
C LEU A 385 -9.37 5.21 -5.27
N GLY A 386 -10.38 6.03 -5.61
CA GLY A 386 -10.26 7.48 -5.62
C GLY A 386 -9.87 8.10 -4.27
N GLY A 387 -10.32 7.51 -3.16
CA GLY A 387 -9.96 7.94 -1.81
C GLY A 387 -8.56 7.54 -1.34
N GLN A 388 -7.85 6.67 -2.06
CA GLN A 388 -6.58 6.10 -1.60
C GLN A 388 -5.39 7.04 -1.82
N ALA A 389 -5.06 7.34 -3.09
CA ALA A 389 -3.86 8.09 -3.45
C ALA A 389 -4.09 9.22 -4.48
N THR A 390 -5.30 9.42 -5.01
CA THR A 390 -5.49 10.27 -6.19
C THR A 390 -5.63 11.76 -5.90
N TRP A 391 -5.75 12.16 -4.64
CA TRP A 391 -5.97 13.55 -4.18
C TRP A 391 -5.09 14.59 -4.85
N LEU A 392 -3.81 14.28 -5.04
CA LEU A 392 -2.78 15.15 -5.61
C LEU A 392 -2.16 14.57 -6.88
N PHE A 393 -2.74 13.51 -7.46
CA PHE A 393 -2.17 12.82 -8.61
C PHE A 393 -2.06 13.74 -9.84
N ILE A 394 -3.14 14.44 -10.19
CA ILE A 394 -3.13 15.39 -11.33
C ILE A 394 -2.15 16.54 -11.06
N ALA A 395 -2.12 17.06 -9.83
CA ALA A 395 -1.16 18.11 -9.46
C ALA A 395 0.30 17.61 -9.58
N ALA A 396 0.58 16.34 -9.27
CA ALA A 396 1.90 15.74 -9.46
C ALA A 396 2.28 15.64 -10.94
N LEU A 397 1.35 15.28 -11.83
CA LEU A 397 1.59 15.25 -13.27
C LEU A 397 1.85 16.67 -13.82
N ILE A 398 1.07 17.64 -13.38
CA ILE A 398 1.29 19.06 -13.72
C ILE A 398 2.66 19.51 -13.22
N ALA A 399 3.03 19.17 -11.98
CA ALA A 399 4.33 19.49 -11.40
C ALA A 399 5.50 18.84 -12.16
N LEU A 400 5.33 17.61 -12.63
CA LEU A 400 6.30 16.91 -13.47
C LEU A 400 6.58 17.68 -14.78
N VAL A 401 5.52 18.02 -15.52
CA VAL A 401 5.67 18.73 -16.79
C VAL A 401 6.25 20.13 -16.55
N MET A 402 5.70 20.90 -15.60
CA MET A 402 6.20 22.21 -15.23
C MET A 402 7.67 22.18 -14.82
N GLY A 403 8.07 21.22 -13.97
CA GLY A 403 9.45 21.09 -13.49
C GLY A 403 10.43 20.76 -14.60
N ILE A 404 10.07 19.86 -15.53
CA ILE A 404 10.89 19.54 -16.71
C ILE A 404 11.06 20.77 -17.60
N VAL A 405 9.98 21.51 -17.87
CA VAL A 405 10.02 22.74 -18.67
C VAL A 405 10.87 23.82 -17.99
N LEU A 406 10.75 24.02 -16.68
CA LEU A 406 11.56 24.98 -15.90
C LEU A 406 13.05 24.63 -15.88
N CYS A 407 13.41 23.35 -15.94
CA CYS A 407 14.81 22.93 -16.14
C CYS A 407 15.36 23.36 -17.52
N GLY A 408 14.52 23.79 -18.44
CA GLY A 408 14.87 24.35 -19.75
C GLY A 408 15.66 23.37 -20.63
N ARG A 409 16.56 23.92 -21.47
CA ARG A 409 17.47 23.13 -22.32
C ARG A 409 18.67 22.58 -21.54
N ALA A 410 18.60 22.53 -20.20
CA ALA A 410 19.64 21.93 -19.40
C ALA A 410 19.95 20.50 -19.90
N PRO A 411 21.22 20.10 -19.94
CA PRO A 411 21.57 18.71 -20.32
C PRO A 411 20.79 17.71 -19.46
N LEU A 412 20.48 16.55 -19.99
CA LEU A 412 19.87 15.43 -19.23
C LEU A 412 20.64 15.12 -17.93
N LYS A 413 21.91 15.47 -17.89
CA LYS A 413 22.83 15.37 -16.75
C LYS A 413 22.50 16.28 -15.55
N ASN A 414 21.49 17.16 -15.63
CA ASN A 414 21.02 17.95 -14.50
C ASN A 414 20.32 17.05 -13.47
N THR A 415 20.87 16.98 -12.25
CA THR A 415 20.38 16.06 -11.19
C THR A 415 18.95 16.37 -10.75
N LYS A 416 18.54 17.66 -10.70
CA LYS A 416 17.17 18.05 -10.39
C LYS A 416 16.20 17.55 -11.46
N ARG A 417 16.56 17.75 -12.75
CA ARG A 417 15.78 17.22 -13.88
C ARG A 417 15.75 15.69 -13.83
N GLY A 418 16.87 15.05 -13.48
CA GLY A 418 16.96 13.61 -13.29
C GLY A 418 15.98 13.11 -12.23
N LEU A 419 15.85 13.82 -11.10
CA LEU A 419 14.90 13.45 -10.05
C LEU A 419 13.45 13.59 -10.53
N TYR A 420 13.09 14.67 -11.25
CA TYR A 420 11.77 14.80 -11.88
C TYR A 420 11.45 13.63 -12.81
N ILE A 421 12.40 13.25 -13.66
CA ILE A 421 12.24 12.13 -14.59
C ILE A 421 12.09 10.81 -13.81
N GLY A 422 12.96 10.54 -12.82
CA GLY A 422 12.89 9.32 -12.02
C GLY A 422 11.56 9.16 -11.27
N LEU A 423 11.12 10.21 -10.59
CA LEU A 423 9.83 10.24 -9.89
C LEU A 423 8.67 10.13 -10.89
N GLY A 424 8.74 10.84 -12.03
CA GLY A 424 7.71 10.80 -13.06
C GLY A 424 7.54 9.42 -13.68
N VAL A 425 8.64 8.76 -14.07
CA VAL A 425 8.58 7.42 -14.63
C VAL A 425 8.05 6.41 -13.60
N TRP A 426 8.49 6.50 -12.35
CA TRP A 426 7.95 5.63 -11.29
C TRP A 426 6.44 5.84 -11.11
N LEU A 427 5.97 7.10 -10.99
CA LEU A 427 4.54 7.40 -10.85
C LEU A 427 3.72 6.87 -12.03
N LEU A 428 4.19 7.09 -13.27
CA LEU A 428 3.49 6.67 -14.47
C LEU A 428 3.46 5.14 -14.63
N MET A 429 4.52 4.44 -14.25
CA MET A 429 4.54 2.98 -14.24
C MET A 429 3.52 2.39 -13.26
N CYS A 430 3.49 2.89 -12.03
CA CYS A 430 2.48 2.48 -11.06
C CYS A 430 1.07 2.80 -11.55
N ALA A 431 0.84 4.05 -12.01
CA ALA A 431 -0.47 4.48 -12.48
C ALA A 431 -0.95 3.65 -13.67
N GLY A 432 -0.08 3.39 -14.66
CA GLY A 432 -0.40 2.56 -15.81
C GLY A 432 -0.72 1.13 -15.41
N THR A 433 0.12 0.51 -14.58
CA THR A 433 -0.12 -0.86 -14.12
C THR A 433 -1.44 -0.96 -13.36
N PHE A 434 -1.68 -0.09 -12.37
CA PHE A 434 -2.89 -0.15 -11.55
C PHE A 434 -4.18 0.24 -12.31
N SER A 435 -4.07 1.00 -13.40
CA SER A 435 -5.20 1.32 -14.26
C SER A 435 -5.60 0.15 -15.15
N PHE A 436 -4.66 -0.65 -15.64
CA PHE A 436 -4.89 -1.63 -16.70
C PHE A 436 -4.66 -3.10 -16.33
N MET A 437 -4.13 -3.41 -15.12
CA MET A 437 -3.99 -4.80 -14.70
C MET A 437 -5.36 -5.48 -14.57
N GLU A 438 -5.47 -6.71 -15.10
CA GLU A 438 -6.71 -7.49 -15.12
C GLU A 438 -6.83 -8.45 -13.92
N GLY A 439 -5.71 -8.84 -13.31
CA GLY A 439 -5.69 -9.75 -12.17
C GLY A 439 -6.14 -9.08 -10.87
N THR A 440 -6.04 -9.82 -9.76
CA THR A 440 -6.47 -9.34 -8.44
C THR A 440 -5.70 -8.09 -8.02
N MET A 441 -6.40 -6.97 -7.91
CA MET A 441 -5.88 -5.71 -7.42
C MET A 441 -6.57 -5.29 -6.13
N HIS A 442 -5.78 -5.06 -5.09
CA HIS A 442 -6.26 -4.49 -3.83
C HIS A 442 -6.06 -2.97 -3.82
N GLN A 443 -6.97 -2.27 -3.16
CA GLN A 443 -6.99 -0.80 -3.09
C GLN A 443 -5.68 -0.22 -2.51
N TYR A 444 -5.09 -0.89 -1.53
CA TYR A 444 -3.87 -0.45 -0.86
C TYR A 444 -2.58 -0.55 -1.72
N TYR A 445 -2.58 -1.25 -2.87
CA TYR A 445 -1.43 -1.27 -3.79
C TYR A 445 -1.05 0.14 -4.26
N THR A 446 -2.03 1.06 -4.30
CA THR A 446 -1.79 2.46 -4.66
C THR A 446 -0.79 3.18 -3.76
N VAL A 447 -0.41 2.62 -2.60
CA VAL A 447 0.63 3.19 -1.72
C VAL A 447 1.98 3.30 -2.42
N ALA A 448 2.28 2.40 -3.39
CA ALA A 448 3.50 2.45 -4.18
C ALA A 448 3.62 3.72 -5.06
N MET A 449 2.49 4.41 -5.34
CA MET A 449 2.46 5.69 -6.07
C MET A 449 2.78 6.89 -5.17
N VAL A 450 2.64 6.75 -3.83
CA VAL A 450 2.67 7.90 -2.92
C VAL A 450 4.04 8.59 -2.85
N PRO A 451 5.19 7.90 -2.72
CA PRO A 451 6.48 8.57 -2.68
C PRO A 451 6.79 9.40 -3.94
N PRO A 452 6.61 8.87 -5.18
CA PRO A 452 6.88 9.66 -6.38
C PRO A 452 5.89 10.83 -6.53
N MET A 453 4.61 10.66 -6.22
CA MET A 453 3.62 11.72 -6.22
C MET A 453 3.99 12.83 -5.23
N ALA A 454 4.30 12.48 -3.99
CA ALA A 454 4.68 13.42 -2.94
C ALA A 454 5.96 14.20 -3.30
N GLY A 455 6.95 13.51 -3.86
CA GLY A 455 8.18 14.11 -4.37
C GLY A 455 7.93 15.15 -5.46
N LEU A 456 7.10 14.80 -6.45
CA LEU A 456 6.74 15.70 -7.56
C LEU A 456 5.95 16.92 -7.07
N VAL A 457 4.95 16.75 -6.20
CA VAL A 457 4.18 17.84 -5.61
C VAL A 457 5.08 18.79 -4.83
N GLY A 458 5.97 18.27 -3.99
CA GLY A 458 6.89 19.10 -3.20
C GLY A 458 7.88 19.87 -4.05
N MET A 459 8.47 19.23 -5.07
CA MET A 459 9.37 19.90 -6.03
C MET A 459 8.63 20.93 -6.85
N GLY A 460 7.42 20.60 -7.33
CA GLY A 460 6.56 21.51 -8.09
C GLY A 460 6.14 22.74 -7.29
N ALA A 461 5.77 22.57 -6.01
CA ALA A 461 5.42 23.66 -5.13
C ALA A 461 6.59 24.64 -4.91
N ALA A 462 7.80 24.10 -4.68
CA ALA A 462 9.02 24.90 -4.55
C ALA A 462 9.36 25.66 -5.84
N ASP A 463 9.23 25.01 -6.99
CA ASP A 463 9.49 25.64 -8.30
C ASP A 463 8.43 26.68 -8.65
N ALA A 464 7.18 26.41 -8.36
CA ALA A 464 6.10 27.38 -8.51
C ALA A 464 6.37 28.66 -7.69
N TRP A 465 6.82 28.48 -6.44
CA TRP A 465 7.18 29.62 -5.58
C TRP A 465 8.38 30.40 -6.12
N GLN A 466 9.43 29.73 -6.59
CA GLN A 466 10.65 30.36 -7.12
C GLN A 466 10.38 31.14 -8.41
N HIS A 467 9.48 30.65 -9.26
CA HIS A 467 9.18 31.23 -10.57
C HIS A 467 7.80 31.90 -10.66
N ARG A 468 7.21 32.27 -9.53
CA ARG A 468 5.87 32.85 -9.43
C ARG A 468 5.69 34.17 -10.21
N ASP A 469 6.78 34.80 -10.60
CA ASP A 469 6.73 36.03 -11.42
C ASP A 469 6.37 35.74 -12.90
N ARG A 470 6.53 34.49 -13.34
CA ARG A 470 6.17 34.04 -14.70
C ARG A 470 4.68 33.73 -14.77
N LEU A 471 3.95 34.37 -15.69
CA LEU A 471 2.50 34.21 -15.84
C LEU A 471 2.08 32.77 -16.05
N TRP A 472 2.77 32.04 -16.96
CA TRP A 472 2.45 30.65 -17.24
C TRP A 472 2.65 29.69 -16.03
N VAL A 473 3.67 29.97 -15.18
CA VAL A 473 3.89 29.19 -13.96
C VAL A 473 2.71 29.37 -12.99
N ARG A 474 2.24 30.60 -12.83
CA ARG A 474 1.06 30.89 -12.01
C ARG A 474 -0.18 30.21 -12.53
N ALA A 475 -0.42 30.27 -13.84
CA ALA A 475 -1.58 29.65 -14.47
C ALA A 475 -1.56 28.11 -14.27
N VAL A 476 -0.43 27.46 -14.54
CA VAL A 476 -0.25 26.01 -14.40
C VAL A 476 -0.35 25.59 -12.93
N SER A 477 0.23 26.36 -12.00
CA SER A 477 0.12 26.08 -10.57
C SER A 477 -1.30 26.28 -10.04
N ALA A 478 -2.01 27.32 -10.52
CA ALA A 478 -3.43 27.51 -10.20
C ALA A 478 -4.28 26.33 -10.71
N ALA A 479 -4.00 25.81 -11.90
CA ALA A 479 -4.65 24.62 -12.43
C ALA A 479 -4.37 23.37 -11.53
N ALA A 480 -3.14 23.21 -11.01
CA ALA A 480 -2.80 22.14 -10.06
C ALA A 480 -3.60 22.27 -8.75
N ILE A 481 -3.75 23.47 -8.23
CA ILE A 481 -4.57 23.73 -7.05
C ILE A 481 -6.05 23.40 -7.32
N LEU A 482 -6.60 23.88 -8.44
CA LEU A 482 -8.00 23.64 -8.82
C LEU A 482 -8.29 22.16 -9.02
N THR A 483 -7.43 21.42 -9.73
CA THR A 483 -7.63 19.98 -9.95
C THR A 483 -7.58 19.19 -8.64
N SER A 484 -6.71 19.55 -7.68
CA SER A 484 -6.67 18.92 -6.36
C SER A 484 -7.95 19.16 -5.57
N GLY A 485 -8.48 20.39 -5.59
CA GLY A 485 -9.72 20.73 -4.91
C GLY A 485 -10.94 20.05 -5.53
N VAL A 486 -11.02 19.97 -6.86
CA VAL A 486 -12.09 19.25 -7.58
C VAL A 486 -12.05 17.75 -7.25
N THR A 487 -10.86 17.14 -7.23
CA THR A 487 -10.69 15.74 -6.81
C THR A 487 -11.15 15.57 -5.37
N GLY A 488 -10.71 16.46 -4.47
CA GLY A 488 -11.11 16.42 -3.05
C GLY A 488 -12.61 16.58 -2.86
N PHE A 489 -13.23 17.50 -3.58
CA PHE A 489 -14.68 17.67 -3.59
C PHE A 489 -15.39 16.39 -4.03
N GLY A 490 -14.97 15.79 -5.16
CA GLY A 490 -15.59 14.59 -5.71
C GLY A 490 -15.49 13.38 -4.77
N VAL A 491 -14.30 13.16 -4.17
CA VAL A 491 -14.08 12.04 -3.24
C VAL A 491 -14.92 12.20 -1.97
N LEU A 492 -14.91 13.39 -1.35
CA LEU A 492 -15.67 13.64 -0.12
C LEU A 492 -17.18 13.63 -0.35
N ARG A 493 -17.66 14.03 -1.53
CA ARG A 493 -19.08 13.94 -1.89
C ARG A 493 -19.58 12.48 -1.98
N ARG A 494 -18.74 11.56 -2.44
CA ARG A 494 -19.06 10.12 -2.45
C ARG A 494 -19.14 9.52 -1.04
N ALA A 495 -18.44 10.12 -0.08
CA ALA A 495 -18.40 9.71 1.32
C ALA A 495 -19.24 10.64 2.23
N SER A 496 -20.37 11.18 1.72
CA SER A 496 -21.24 12.15 2.41
C SER A 496 -21.77 11.67 3.74
N ASP A 497 -21.98 10.35 3.91
CA ASP A 497 -22.50 9.77 5.12
C ASP A 497 -21.48 9.73 6.27
N SER A 498 -20.19 9.83 5.93
CA SER A 498 -19.08 9.79 6.90
C SER A 498 -18.48 11.16 7.19
N PHE A 499 -18.75 12.16 6.35
CA PHE A 499 -18.21 13.52 6.50
C PHE A 499 -19.31 14.57 6.49
N PRO A 500 -19.14 15.68 7.23
CA PRO A 500 -20.09 16.79 7.19
C PRO A 500 -20.34 17.30 5.76
N THR A 501 -21.58 17.44 5.36
CA THR A 501 -22.00 17.83 4.00
C THR A 501 -21.45 19.18 3.53
N TRP A 502 -21.09 20.06 4.48
CA TRP A 502 -20.46 21.37 4.19
C TRP A 502 -18.96 21.26 3.84
N LEU A 503 -18.25 20.21 4.29
CA LEU A 503 -16.79 20.08 4.15
C LEU A 503 -16.32 20.10 2.69
N PRO A 504 -16.92 19.33 1.75
CA PRO A 504 -16.53 19.38 0.34
C PRO A 504 -16.64 20.79 -0.25
N TRP A 505 -17.72 21.52 0.10
CA TRP A 505 -17.97 22.88 -0.38
C TRP A 505 -16.96 23.89 0.16
N VAL A 506 -16.60 23.80 1.45
CA VAL A 506 -15.56 24.65 2.05
C VAL A 506 -14.22 24.42 1.36
N ILE A 507 -13.86 23.17 1.08
CA ILE A 507 -12.63 22.83 0.33
C ILE A 507 -12.68 23.42 -1.07
N LEU A 508 -13.79 23.29 -1.78
CA LEU A 508 -13.93 23.83 -3.13
C LEU A 508 -13.80 25.36 -3.15
N VAL A 509 -14.48 26.05 -2.23
CA VAL A 509 -14.40 27.51 -2.09
C VAL A 509 -12.98 27.94 -1.72
N ALA A 510 -12.35 27.29 -0.73
CA ALA A 510 -10.96 27.56 -0.36
C ALA A 510 -10.00 27.32 -1.54
N THR A 511 -10.27 26.32 -2.37
CA THR A 511 -9.49 26.02 -3.57
C THR A 511 -9.58 27.14 -4.59
N VAL A 512 -10.79 27.66 -4.87
CA VAL A 512 -10.99 28.77 -5.81
C VAL A 512 -10.32 30.06 -5.29
N ILE A 513 -10.51 30.35 -3.99
CA ILE A 513 -9.87 31.51 -3.34
C ILE A 513 -8.35 31.38 -3.36
N GLY A 514 -7.84 30.19 -3.03
CA GLY A 514 -6.40 29.87 -3.02
C GLY A 514 -5.79 30.00 -4.41
N ALA A 515 -6.43 29.44 -5.43
CA ALA A 515 -5.97 29.53 -6.83
C ALA A 515 -5.99 30.98 -7.35
N ALA A 516 -7.06 31.74 -7.07
CA ALA A 516 -7.16 33.16 -7.44
C ALA A 516 -6.12 34.02 -6.70
N GLY A 517 -5.98 33.80 -5.38
CA GLY A 517 -4.97 34.49 -4.57
C GLY A 517 -3.54 34.18 -5.02
N TRP A 518 -3.24 32.90 -5.33
CA TRP A 518 -1.97 32.49 -5.91
C TRP A 518 -1.67 33.18 -7.24
N PHE A 519 -2.65 33.19 -8.14
CA PHE A 519 -2.52 33.83 -9.45
C PHE A 519 -2.30 35.33 -9.34
N ALA A 520 -2.98 35.99 -8.40
CA ALA A 520 -2.91 37.43 -8.20
C ALA A 520 -1.72 37.93 -7.34
N LEU A 521 -1.00 37.00 -6.67
CA LEU A 521 0.03 37.31 -5.66
C LEU A 521 1.08 38.33 -6.08
N PRO A 522 1.67 38.33 -7.31
CA PRO A 522 2.66 39.34 -7.71
C PRO A 522 2.04 40.74 -7.92
N TRP A 523 0.81 40.81 -8.43
CA TRP A 523 0.13 42.11 -8.65
C TRP A 523 -0.20 42.77 -7.32
N MET A 524 -0.62 42.00 -6.31
CA MET A 524 -0.88 42.51 -4.96
C MET A 524 0.40 43.06 -4.32
N SER A 525 1.55 42.44 -4.60
CA SER A 525 2.85 42.88 -4.15
C SER A 525 3.33 44.15 -4.87
N ALA A 526 3.08 44.27 -6.19
CA ALA A 526 3.44 45.40 -7.01
C ALA A 526 2.57 46.67 -6.73
N ALA A 527 1.29 46.46 -6.45
CA ALA A 527 0.37 47.55 -6.06
C ALA A 527 0.78 48.21 -4.73
N GLY A 528 1.32 47.41 -3.80
CA GLY A 528 1.92 47.90 -2.55
C GLY A 528 3.20 48.73 -2.78
N ALA A 529 4.03 48.33 -3.75
CA ALA A 529 5.30 49.00 -4.05
C ALA A 529 5.12 50.35 -4.84
N ARG A 530 4.13 50.43 -5.72
CA ARG A 530 3.88 51.62 -6.55
C ARG A 530 3.31 52.84 -5.78
N ARG A 531 2.77 52.65 -4.58
CA ARG A 531 2.23 53.72 -3.74
C ARG A 531 3.30 54.52 -2.99
N HIS A 532 4.56 54.18 -3.13
CA HIS A 532 5.67 54.82 -2.44
C HIS A 532 6.78 55.22 -3.41
N ALA A 533 6.50 56.22 -4.25
CA ALA A 533 7.52 56.88 -5.08
C ALA A 533 8.49 57.76 -4.26
N ASP A 534 8.23 57.94 -2.94
CA ASP A 534 8.97 58.85 -2.05
C ASP A 534 10.03 58.14 -1.15
N GLY A 535 10.62 57.07 -1.58
CA GLY A 535 11.89 56.57 -0.99
C GLY A 535 11.89 56.00 0.44
N SER A 536 10.78 56.08 1.20
CA SER A 536 10.65 55.52 2.54
C SER A 536 9.62 54.39 2.59
N VAL A 537 10.07 53.13 2.65
CA VAL A 537 9.18 51.98 2.83
C VAL A 537 8.83 51.84 4.31
N PRO A 538 7.60 52.13 4.76
CA PRO A 538 7.21 51.93 6.14
C PRO A 538 7.30 50.44 6.47
N SER A 539 7.90 50.10 7.61
CA SER A 539 8.02 48.72 8.14
C SER A 539 6.66 47.97 8.22
N LYS A 540 5.55 48.75 8.41
CA LYS A 540 4.18 48.21 8.45
C LYS A 540 3.65 47.71 7.09
N LEU A 541 4.13 48.27 5.96
CA LEU A 541 3.68 47.84 4.62
C LEU A 541 4.38 46.52 4.19
N SER A 542 5.66 46.38 4.51
CA SER A 542 6.40 45.12 4.28
C SER A 542 5.81 43.98 5.10
N ALA A 543 5.39 44.23 6.35
CA ALA A 543 4.71 43.26 7.19
C ALA A 543 3.34 42.82 6.62
N ARG A 544 2.53 43.78 6.10
CA ARG A 544 1.23 43.46 5.46
C ARG A 544 1.38 42.62 4.18
N VAL A 545 2.36 42.91 3.34
CA VAL A 545 2.64 42.11 2.13
C VAL A 545 3.12 40.70 2.51
N LEU A 546 3.95 40.58 3.55
CA LEU A 546 4.39 39.30 4.04
C LEU A 546 3.22 38.46 4.63
N SER A 547 2.36 39.08 5.46
CA SER A 547 1.20 38.42 6.02
C SER A 547 0.21 37.96 4.95
N LEU A 548 0.00 38.72 3.89
CA LEU A 548 -0.85 38.33 2.77
C LEU A 548 -0.28 37.15 1.99
N ARG A 549 1.05 37.10 1.76
CA ARG A 549 1.71 35.96 1.13
C ARG A 549 1.55 34.70 1.98
N VAL A 550 1.75 34.80 3.27
CA VAL A 550 1.58 33.68 4.23
C VAL A 550 0.11 33.21 4.21
N ALA A 551 -0.85 34.13 4.22
CA ALA A 551 -2.27 33.80 4.16
C ALA A 551 -2.63 33.03 2.87
N VAL A 552 -2.19 33.52 1.70
CA VAL A 552 -2.43 32.84 0.41
C VAL A 552 -1.81 31.42 0.42
N VAL A 553 -0.57 31.28 0.85
CA VAL A 553 0.09 29.95 0.94
C VAL A 553 -0.64 29.06 1.93
N GLY A 554 -1.09 29.59 3.07
CA GLY A 554 -1.88 28.85 4.05
C GLY A 554 -3.21 28.34 3.49
N VAL A 555 -3.94 29.21 2.76
CA VAL A 555 -5.20 28.81 2.09
C VAL A 555 -4.96 27.75 1.02
N VAL A 556 -3.92 27.90 0.19
CA VAL A 556 -3.54 26.89 -0.81
C VAL A 556 -3.20 25.55 -0.15
N ALA A 557 -2.38 25.56 0.90
CA ALA A 557 -2.01 24.35 1.63
C ALA A 557 -3.25 23.69 2.27
N ALA A 558 -4.12 24.47 2.91
CA ALA A 558 -5.37 23.98 3.47
C ALA A 558 -6.29 23.40 2.40
N ALA A 559 -6.47 24.09 1.27
CA ALA A 559 -7.31 23.62 0.17
C ALA A 559 -6.83 22.28 -0.42
N MET A 560 -5.51 22.12 -0.59
CA MET A 560 -4.93 20.90 -1.16
C MET A 560 -4.84 19.72 -0.16
N LEU A 561 -4.67 20.00 1.13
CA LEU A 561 -4.40 18.98 2.14
C LEU A 561 -5.60 18.67 3.04
N ALA A 562 -6.63 19.51 3.10
CA ALA A 562 -7.78 19.29 3.99
C ALA A 562 -8.53 17.98 3.66
N GLY A 563 -8.75 17.69 2.38
CA GLY A 563 -9.40 16.45 1.94
C GLY A 563 -8.64 15.20 2.35
N PRO A 564 -7.38 15.03 1.92
CA PRO A 564 -6.58 13.88 2.33
C PRO A 564 -6.36 13.83 3.85
N SER A 565 -6.25 14.96 4.56
CA SER A 565 -6.13 14.97 6.01
C SER A 565 -7.41 14.48 6.71
N ALA A 566 -8.59 14.92 6.26
CA ALA A 566 -9.87 14.45 6.80
C ALA A 566 -10.04 12.93 6.59
N TYR A 567 -9.68 12.44 5.41
CA TYR A 567 -9.74 11.02 5.08
C TYR A 567 -8.73 10.18 5.88
N SER A 568 -7.53 10.72 6.10
CA SER A 568 -6.51 10.13 6.97
C SER A 568 -6.94 10.12 8.44
N ALA A 569 -7.54 11.20 8.92
CA ALA A 569 -8.09 11.25 10.27
C ALA A 569 -9.20 10.21 10.49
N TYR A 570 -10.09 10.04 9.50
CA TYR A 570 -11.08 8.97 9.52
C TYR A 570 -10.42 7.58 9.60
N THR A 571 -9.40 7.34 8.78
CA THR A 571 -8.63 6.07 8.78
C THR A 571 -7.98 5.78 10.12
N ILE A 572 -7.50 6.82 10.83
CA ILE A 572 -6.89 6.69 12.17
C ILE A 572 -7.95 6.38 13.21
N ALA A 573 -9.11 7.06 13.15
CA ALA A 573 -10.17 6.95 14.15
C ALA A 573 -10.96 5.63 14.07
N HIS A 574 -10.84 4.88 12.98
CA HIS A 574 -11.58 3.63 12.78
C HIS A 574 -10.62 2.45 12.69
N ALA A 575 -11.01 1.33 13.30
CA ALA A 575 -10.23 0.10 13.26
C ALA A 575 -10.13 -0.43 11.82
N ASN A 576 -8.89 -0.80 11.45
CA ASN A 576 -8.59 -1.43 10.16
C ASN A 576 -8.11 -2.85 10.45
N THR A 577 -8.90 -3.85 10.11
CA THR A 577 -8.64 -5.27 10.36
C THR A 577 -9.02 -6.11 9.15
N GLY A 578 -8.44 -7.32 9.05
CA GLY A 578 -8.72 -8.26 7.96
C GLY A 578 -7.71 -8.20 6.81
N SER A 579 -7.95 -8.96 5.75
CA SER A 579 -6.98 -9.13 4.63
C SER A 579 -7.16 -8.10 3.52
N VAL A 580 -8.34 -7.49 3.38
CA VAL A 580 -8.65 -6.49 2.35
C VAL A 580 -9.07 -5.20 3.02
N VAL A 581 -8.15 -4.25 3.11
CA VAL A 581 -8.36 -2.96 3.79
C VAL A 581 -8.26 -1.79 2.81
N ALA A 582 -9.00 -0.73 3.11
CA ALA A 582 -8.98 0.52 2.35
C ALA A 582 -8.93 1.71 3.31
N ALA A 583 -8.24 2.78 2.92
CA ALA A 583 -8.26 4.02 3.68
C ALA A 583 -9.60 4.74 3.52
N GLY A 584 -10.05 5.38 4.60
CA GLY A 584 -11.28 6.16 4.63
C GLY A 584 -12.54 5.31 4.83
N PRO A 585 -13.72 5.91 4.61
CA PRO A 585 -15.00 5.21 4.72
C PRO A 585 -15.11 4.07 3.70
N LYS A 586 -15.75 2.97 4.11
CA LYS A 586 -16.11 1.86 3.21
C LYS A 586 -17.12 2.38 2.19
N SER A 587 -16.97 2.03 0.91
CA SER A 587 -17.97 2.31 -0.12
C SER A 587 -19.00 1.18 -0.15
N ASP A 588 -20.29 1.51 -0.18
CA ASP A 588 -21.40 0.53 -0.25
C ASP A 588 -21.40 -0.33 -1.54
N SER A 589 -20.63 0.08 -2.55
CA SER A 589 -20.47 -0.64 -3.81
C SER A 589 -19.40 -1.75 -3.79
N GLY A 590 -18.68 -1.91 -2.67
CA GLY A 590 -17.74 -3.00 -2.48
C GLY A 590 -18.46 -4.22 -1.94
N MET A 591 -18.53 -5.31 -2.69
CA MET A 591 -18.87 -6.62 -2.17
C MET A 591 -18.02 -6.85 -0.91
N GLY A 592 -18.64 -6.77 0.27
CA GLY A 592 -17.98 -7.08 1.54
C GLY A 592 -17.31 -8.43 1.39
N GLY A 593 -16.02 -8.52 1.74
CA GLY A 593 -15.37 -9.82 1.83
C GLY A 593 -16.24 -10.70 2.74
N PRO A 594 -16.20 -12.05 2.59
CA PRO A 594 -16.97 -12.93 3.45
C PRO A 594 -16.55 -12.69 4.91
N GLY A 595 -17.38 -11.94 5.66
CA GLY A 595 -17.07 -11.54 7.03
C GLY A 595 -17.96 -10.45 7.63
N ASP A 596 -18.75 -9.71 6.83
CA ASP A 596 -19.59 -8.60 7.31
C ASP A 596 -21.05 -8.99 7.61
N GLY A 597 -21.34 -10.23 7.95
CA GLY A 597 -22.66 -10.72 8.40
C GLY A 597 -22.82 -10.70 9.91
N GLY A 598 -22.93 -9.50 10.55
CA GLY A 598 -23.44 -9.39 11.92
C GLY A 598 -24.98 -9.41 11.93
N PRO A 599 -25.66 -10.15 12.84
CA PRO A 599 -27.11 -10.12 12.95
C PRO A 599 -27.57 -8.83 13.64
N GLY A 600 -28.20 -7.91 12.90
CA GLY A 600 -28.82 -6.75 13.49
C GLY A 600 -28.94 -5.54 12.58
N GLY A 601 -29.50 -5.67 11.41
CA GLY A 601 -29.93 -4.55 10.58
C GLY A 601 -31.34 -4.78 10.08
N THR A 602 -32.32 -4.12 10.68
CA THR A 602 -33.71 -4.00 10.18
C THR A 602 -33.68 -3.34 8.79
N ALA A 603 -34.05 -4.11 7.77
CA ALA A 603 -34.25 -3.59 6.42
C ALA A 603 -35.44 -2.59 6.40
N PRO A 604 -35.32 -1.45 5.69
CA PRO A 604 -36.47 -0.62 5.39
C PRO A 604 -37.31 -1.28 4.31
N ASN A 605 -38.57 -1.48 4.64
CA ASN A 605 -39.63 -2.00 3.79
C ASN A 605 -39.89 -1.01 2.63
N ALA A 606 -39.47 -1.35 1.42
CA ALA A 606 -39.92 -0.67 0.22
C ALA A 606 -41.04 -1.47 -0.42
N GLY A 607 -42.27 -1.08 -0.12
CA GLY A 607 -43.47 -1.53 -0.81
C GLY A 607 -43.45 -1.05 -2.26
N GLY A 608 -43.36 -1.99 -3.16
CA GLY A 608 -43.63 -1.81 -4.58
C GLY A 608 -44.42 -2.97 -5.10
N THR A 609 -45.72 -2.74 -5.30
CA THR A 609 -46.72 -3.62 -5.95
C THR A 609 -46.31 -3.91 -7.41
N PRO A 610 -46.31 -5.16 -7.88
CA PRO A 610 -46.28 -5.44 -9.30
C PRO A 610 -47.69 -5.48 -9.89
N PRO A 611 -47.91 -5.07 -11.14
CA PRO A 611 -49.20 -5.16 -11.81
C PRO A 611 -49.48 -6.56 -12.35
N ASN A 612 -50.76 -6.88 -12.26
CA ASN A 612 -51.45 -8.08 -12.63
C ASN A 612 -51.48 -8.31 -14.16
N GLY A 613 -51.37 -9.55 -14.60
CA GLY A 613 -51.62 -9.95 -15.97
C GLY A 613 -51.81 -11.47 -16.09
N GLY A 614 -52.96 -11.89 -16.26
CA GLY A 614 -53.78 -13.03 -16.13
C GLY A 614 -53.60 -14.27 -16.97
N ASN A 615 -54.54 -15.21 -16.68
CA ASN A 615 -54.96 -16.46 -17.39
C ASN A 615 -54.18 -17.72 -16.99
N GLY A 616 -54.79 -18.80 -16.55
CA GLY A 616 -56.15 -19.30 -16.51
C GLY A 616 -56.15 -20.78 -16.17
N GLN A 617 -57.24 -21.26 -15.60
CA GLN A 617 -57.73 -22.64 -15.48
C GLN A 617 -57.03 -23.53 -14.42
N GLY A 618 -57.66 -24.14 -13.48
CA GLY A 618 -59.02 -24.49 -13.18
C GLY A 618 -59.04 -25.66 -12.23
N MET A 619 -59.88 -25.56 -11.19
CA MET A 619 -60.68 -26.56 -10.46
C MET A 619 -60.03 -27.59 -9.53
N PRO A 620 -60.82 -28.21 -8.60
CA PRO A 620 -61.41 -27.66 -7.36
C PRO A 620 -61.27 -28.64 -6.14
N GLY A 621 -61.69 -28.19 -4.95
CA GLY A 621 -62.08 -29.12 -3.90
C GLY A 621 -61.70 -28.69 -2.48
N GLY A 622 -62.67 -28.17 -1.78
CA GLY A 622 -62.72 -27.80 -0.38
C GLY A 622 -62.90 -29.00 0.56
N PRO A 623 -63.51 -28.88 1.72
CA PRO A 623 -63.80 -27.70 2.54
C PRO A 623 -63.53 -27.92 4.06
N ASN A 624 -63.82 -26.82 4.85
CA ASN A 624 -64.24 -26.76 6.25
C ASN A 624 -63.16 -27.10 7.34
N ASP A 625 -63.09 -26.47 8.47
CA ASP A 625 -64.14 -25.79 9.29
C ASP A 625 -63.49 -24.97 10.43
N SER A 626 -64.06 -23.83 10.72
CA SER A 626 -64.39 -23.22 12.02
C SER A 626 -63.37 -23.29 13.17
N GLY A 627 -63.05 -22.24 13.85
CA GLY A 627 -63.86 -21.37 14.61
C GLY A 627 -63.10 -20.61 15.69
N THR A 628 -63.61 -19.41 15.89
CA THR A 628 -63.79 -18.60 17.12
C THR A 628 -62.60 -18.00 17.83
N ALA A 629 -62.43 -16.75 17.70
CA ALA A 629 -62.66 -15.53 18.49
C ALA A 629 -62.46 -15.61 20.01
N SER A 630 -61.73 -14.64 20.53
CA SER A 630 -62.07 -13.68 21.59
C SER A 630 -60.89 -12.92 22.06
N ASP A 631 -60.76 -11.64 21.78
CA ASP A 631 -61.04 -10.47 22.66
C ASP A 631 -60.47 -10.55 24.09
N ASN A 632 -59.58 -9.66 24.46
CA ASN A 632 -59.86 -8.48 25.28
C ASN A 632 -58.55 -7.75 25.73
N SER A 633 -58.45 -6.53 25.36
CA SER A 633 -58.50 -5.28 26.12
C SER A 633 -57.66 -5.14 27.39
N SER A 634 -56.81 -4.17 27.34
CA SER A 634 -56.83 -2.85 27.98
C SER A 634 -55.88 -2.56 29.12
N ASN A 635 -55.26 -1.41 28.96
CA ASN A 635 -54.96 -0.35 29.95
C ASN A 635 -53.83 -0.53 30.97
N GLY A 636 -52.90 0.41 30.97
CA GLY A 636 -52.82 1.52 31.90
C GLY A 636 -51.41 1.98 32.20
N MET A 637 -51.08 3.19 31.81
CA MET A 637 -50.08 4.04 32.51
C MET A 637 -50.67 4.54 33.83
N PRO A 638 -49.93 5.10 34.80
CA PRO A 638 -48.94 6.14 34.70
C PRO A 638 -47.78 6.16 35.76
N GLY A 639 -46.74 6.87 35.44
CA GLY A 639 -46.06 7.97 36.13
C GLY A 639 -45.49 7.82 37.56
N GLY A 640 -44.28 8.43 37.71
CA GLY A 640 -43.80 8.82 39.03
C GLY A 640 -42.31 9.10 39.07
N SER A 641 -41.95 10.38 39.05
CA SER A 641 -40.67 10.96 39.39
C SER A 641 -40.31 10.76 40.85
N SER A 642 -39.04 10.67 41.22
CA SER A 642 -38.50 11.48 42.32
C SER A 642 -36.97 11.32 42.47
N ASP A 643 -36.37 12.46 42.74
CA ASP A 643 -35.00 12.79 43.08
C ASP A 643 -34.42 12.05 44.30
N GLY A 644 -33.08 11.94 44.36
CA GLY A 644 -32.39 11.59 45.61
C GLY A 644 -30.85 11.65 45.44
N LYS A 645 -30.27 12.77 45.87
CA LYS A 645 -28.84 13.00 46.16
C LYS A 645 -28.28 12.05 47.22
N GLY A 646 -26.96 11.73 47.08
CA GLY A 646 -26.16 11.28 48.23
C GLY A 646 -24.82 10.70 47.82
N GLY A 647 -23.72 11.45 48.08
CA GLY A 647 -22.35 11.04 47.78
C GLY A 647 -21.79 10.06 48.79
N SER A 648 -20.72 9.41 48.43
CA SER A 648 -19.48 9.24 49.23
C SER A 648 -18.46 8.38 48.51
N SER A 649 -17.23 8.82 48.62
CA SER A 649 -15.97 8.28 48.19
C SER A 649 -15.70 6.85 48.65
N ALA A 650 -15.17 6.01 47.75
CA ALA A 650 -14.21 4.96 48.15
C ALA A 650 -13.34 4.55 46.95
N SER A 651 -12.09 4.68 47.13
CA SER A 651 -10.93 4.19 46.38
C SER A 651 -11.07 2.70 46.10
N ALA A 652 -10.99 2.28 44.83
CA ALA A 652 -10.74 0.87 44.47
C ALA A 652 -9.85 0.79 43.24
N GLY A 653 -8.80 0.04 43.38
CA GLY A 653 -7.72 -0.16 42.43
C GLY A 653 -8.18 -0.67 41.08
N LYS A 654 -7.59 -0.10 40.06
CA LYS A 654 -7.69 -0.56 38.68
C LYS A 654 -6.89 -1.84 38.48
N GLN A 655 -7.54 -2.97 38.53
CA GLN A 655 -7.10 -4.15 37.78
C GLN A 655 -7.68 -4.04 36.37
N ARG A 656 -6.85 -3.62 35.42
CA ARG A 656 -7.17 -3.68 34.00
C ARG A 656 -6.96 -5.11 33.51
N GLY A 657 -7.98 -5.92 33.56
CA GLY A 657 -8.16 -7.06 32.67
C GLY A 657 -8.65 -6.51 31.34
N ALA A 658 -7.78 -6.37 30.37
CA ALA A 658 -8.13 -5.92 29.03
C ALA A 658 -8.70 -7.10 28.23
N SER A 659 -10.00 -7.30 28.28
CA SER A 659 -10.72 -7.92 27.18
C SER A 659 -11.01 -6.80 26.17
N SER A 660 -10.14 -6.69 25.15
CA SER A 660 -10.42 -5.82 23.99
C SER A 660 -11.62 -6.37 23.22
N PRO A 661 -12.65 -5.59 22.94
CA PRO A 661 -13.68 -5.98 21.98
C PRO A 661 -13.01 -6.14 20.61
N GLY A 662 -13.17 -7.30 19.95
CA GLY A 662 -12.72 -7.51 18.57
C GLY A 662 -13.35 -6.45 17.67
N GLY A 663 -12.54 -5.81 16.81
CA GLY A 663 -13.03 -4.89 15.79
C GLY A 663 -13.91 -5.61 14.75
N PRO A 664 -14.71 -4.87 13.95
CA PRO A 664 -15.56 -5.46 12.92
C PRO A 664 -14.71 -6.28 11.93
N GLY A 665 -15.00 -7.56 11.77
CA GLY A 665 -14.31 -8.47 10.85
C GLY A 665 -13.33 -9.45 11.49
N GLN A 666 -13.12 -9.42 12.82
CA GLN A 666 -12.39 -10.46 13.55
C GLN A 666 -13.37 -11.46 14.16
N MET A 667 -13.08 -12.77 13.97
CA MET A 667 -13.78 -13.81 14.71
C MET A 667 -13.51 -13.65 16.21
N THR A 668 -14.54 -13.43 16.98
CA THR A 668 -14.43 -13.45 18.44
C THR A 668 -14.45 -14.90 18.91
N VAL A 669 -13.30 -15.43 19.29
CA VAL A 669 -13.21 -16.77 19.91
C VAL A 669 -13.73 -16.66 21.35
N SER A 670 -14.73 -17.46 21.70
CA SER A 670 -15.32 -17.44 23.06
C SER A 670 -14.30 -17.93 24.11
N ASP A 671 -14.45 -17.47 25.33
CA ASP A 671 -13.54 -17.86 26.42
C ASP A 671 -13.65 -19.36 26.76
N THR A 672 -14.82 -19.95 26.56
CA THR A 672 -15.03 -21.40 26.68
C THR A 672 -14.20 -22.15 25.66
N LEU A 673 -14.29 -21.75 24.38
CA LEU A 673 -13.51 -22.37 23.30
C LEU A 673 -12.01 -22.14 23.48
N LYS A 674 -11.58 -20.93 23.89
CA LYS A 674 -10.17 -20.65 24.22
C LYS A 674 -9.65 -21.58 25.29
N SER A 675 -10.43 -21.78 26.37
CA SER A 675 -10.06 -22.69 27.46
C SER A 675 -9.94 -24.13 26.98
N LYS A 676 -10.89 -24.57 26.13
CA LYS A 676 -10.87 -25.92 25.54
C LYS A 676 -9.66 -26.15 24.63
N LEU A 677 -9.32 -25.18 23.76
CA LEU A 677 -8.17 -25.29 22.87
C LEU A 677 -6.82 -25.22 23.60
N LYS A 678 -6.79 -24.65 24.80
CA LYS A 678 -5.60 -24.64 25.66
C LYS A 678 -5.44 -25.90 26.50
N GLU A 679 -6.52 -26.68 26.65
CA GLU A 679 -6.48 -27.91 27.42
C GLU A 679 -5.45 -28.87 26.79
N ASP A 680 -4.48 -29.29 27.58
CA ASP A 680 -3.41 -30.21 27.18
C ASP A 680 -2.64 -29.78 25.90
N SER A 681 -2.67 -28.49 25.51
CA SER A 681 -2.04 -28.03 24.27
C SER A 681 -0.54 -28.27 24.19
N ASP A 682 0.14 -28.42 25.32
CA ASP A 682 1.56 -28.78 25.45
C ASP A 682 1.88 -30.25 25.13
N LYS A 683 0.86 -31.13 25.13
CA LYS A 683 1.00 -32.55 24.80
C LYS A 683 0.97 -32.84 23.30
N TYR A 684 0.50 -31.88 22.52
CA TYR A 684 0.31 -32.02 21.07
C TYR A 684 1.19 -31.04 20.31
N LYS A 685 1.55 -31.39 19.08
CA LYS A 685 2.24 -30.46 18.19
C LYS A 685 1.33 -29.32 17.77
N TRP A 686 0.05 -29.60 17.53
CA TRP A 686 -1.00 -28.63 17.25
C TRP A 686 -2.18 -28.84 18.21
N SER A 687 -2.58 -27.78 18.89
CA SER A 687 -3.76 -27.79 19.75
C SER A 687 -5.05 -28.01 18.96
N ALA A 688 -5.07 -27.51 17.71
CA ALA A 688 -6.18 -27.71 16.79
C ALA A 688 -5.71 -27.67 15.33
N ALA A 689 -6.60 -28.12 14.44
CA ALA A 689 -6.49 -27.93 13.00
C ALA A 689 -7.81 -27.36 12.46
N THR A 690 -7.74 -26.53 11.44
CA THR A 690 -8.92 -25.98 10.75
C THR A 690 -8.63 -25.68 9.29
N ILE A 691 -9.65 -25.62 8.46
CA ILE A 691 -9.49 -25.30 7.05
C ILE A 691 -9.21 -23.80 6.87
N GLY A 692 -8.15 -23.49 6.12
CA GLY A 692 -7.75 -22.13 5.77
C GLY A 692 -6.91 -21.43 6.84
N SER A 693 -5.90 -20.69 6.38
CA SER A 693 -4.97 -19.97 7.27
C SER A 693 -5.60 -18.79 7.98
N GLN A 694 -6.66 -18.19 7.45
CA GLN A 694 -7.34 -17.06 8.11
C GLN A 694 -8.08 -17.50 9.36
N GLY A 695 -8.84 -18.62 9.29
CA GLY A 695 -9.51 -19.20 10.45
C GLY A 695 -8.50 -19.68 11.50
N ALA A 696 -7.46 -20.41 11.06
CA ALA A 696 -6.39 -20.87 11.94
C ALA A 696 -5.71 -19.70 12.68
N ALA A 697 -5.44 -18.58 11.99
CA ALA A 697 -4.81 -17.40 12.56
C ALA A 697 -5.64 -16.80 13.71
N SER A 698 -6.97 -16.73 13.57
CA SER A 698 -7.83 -16.19 14.61
C SER A 698 -7.78 -17.03 15.89
N TYR A 699 -7.82 -18.35 15.76
CA TYR A 699 -7.68 -19.24 16.92
C TYR A 699 -6.28 -19.21 17.52
N GLN A 700 -5.23 -19.25 16.68
CA GLN A 700 -3.83 -19.21 17.11
C GLN A 700 -3.52 -17.92 17.91
N LEU A 701 -3.92 -16.77 17.39
CA LEU A 701 -3.71 -15.45 18.04
C LEU A 701 -4.52 -15.34 19.34
N ALA A 702 -5.75 -15.87 19.39
CA ALA A 702 -6.60 -15.80 20.56
C ALA A 702 -6.16 -16.71 21.70
N THR A 703 -5.52 -17.84 21.38
CA THR A 703 -5.13 -18.86 22.36
C THR A 703 -3.65 -18.85 22.71
N ASP A 704 -2.78 -18.28 21.88
CA ASP A 704 -1.31 -18.44 21.92
C ASP A 704 -0.88 -19.92 21.88
N THR A 705 -1.66 -20.77 21.17
CA THR A 705 -1.37 -22.18 20.92
C THR A 705 -1.20 -22.40 19.41
N ASP A 706 -0.49 -23.45 19.02
CA ASP A 706 -0.27 -23.78 17.62
C ASP A 706 -1.53 -24.34 16.97
N VAL A 707 -1.98 -23.76 15.86
CA VAL A 707 -3.16 -24.20 15.12
C VAL A 707 -2.80 -24.48 13.66
N MET A 708 -2.99 -25.73 13.23
CA MET A 708 -2.67 -26.16 11.87
C MET A 708 -3.59 -25.54 10.83
N PRO A 709 -3.06 -24.76 9.87
CA PRO A 709 -3.84 -24.18 8.79
C PRO A 709 -3.92 -25.14 7.59
N ILE A 710 -4.97 -25.92 7.50
CA ILE A 710 -5.15 -26.87 6.40
C ILE A 710 -5.49 -26.14 5.12
N GLY A 711 -4.74 -26.42 4.05
CA GLY A 711 -5.02 -25.89 2.71
C GLY A 711 -4.61 -24.43 2.49
N GLY A 712 -3.80 -23.85 3.37
CA GLY A 712 -3.22 -22.51 3.18
C GLY A 712 -4.25 -21.38 3.21
N PHE A 713 -3.96 -20.27 2.53
CA PHE A 713 -4.77 -19.04 2.57
C PHE A 713 -6.24 -19.26 2.15
N SER A 714 -6.46 -20.00 1.05
CA SER A 714 -7.80 -20.29 0.49
C SER A 714 -8.40 -21.61 0.96
N GLY A 715 -7.65 -22.42 1.69
CA GLY A 715 -8.08 -23.77 2.08
C GLY A 715 -7.92 -24.83 0.98
N SER A 716 -7.26 -24.51 -0.13
CA SER A 716 -7.19 -25.37 -1.33
C SER A 716 -5.81 -25.94 -1.65
N ASP A 717 -4.75 -25.50 -0.95
CA ASP A 717 -3.42 -26.07 -1.13
C ASP A 717 -3.37 -27.50 -0.54
N ASP A 718 -2.62 -28.43 -1.16
CA ASP A 718 -2.48 -29.82 -0.68
C ASP A 718 -1.53 -29.93 0.53
N ALA A 719 -1.86 -29.24 1.59
CA ALA A 719 -1.03 -29.14 2.79
C ALA A 719 -1.86 -29.10 4.09
N PRO A 720 -1.95 -30.22 4.82
CA PRO A 720 -1.52 -31.56 4.46
C PRO A 720 -2.50 -32.28 3.51
N THR A 721 -2.05 -33.32 2.83
CA THR A 721 -2.93 -34.28 2.15
C THR A 721 -3.74 -35.09 3.17
N LEU A 722 -4.85 -35.73 2.75
CA LEU A 722 -5.66 -36.57 3.64
C LEU A 722 -4.83 -37.65 4.31
N ASP A 723 -3.95 -38.34 3.58
CA ASP A 723 -3.10 -39.40 4.15
C ASP A 723 -2.08 -38.87 5.17
N GLN A 724 -1.51 -37.70 4.91
CA GLN A 724 -0.64 -37.03 5.86
C GLN A 724 -1.41 -36.62 7.12
N PHE A 725 -2.64 -36.08 6.96
CA PHE A 725 -3.50 -35.71 8.09
C PHE A 725 -3.85 -36.94 8.94
N LYS A 726 -4.31 -38.03 8.33
CA LYS A 726 -4.58 -39.32 9.04
C LYS A 726 -3.38 -39.81 9.83
N LYS A 727 -2.20 -39.72 9.23
CA LYS A 727 -0.95 -40.11 9.91
C LYS A 727 -0.68 -39.21 11.13
N LEU A 728 -0.85 -37.91 11.00
CA LEU A 728 -0.65 -36.97 12.12
C LEU A 728 -1.65 -37.20 13.26
N VAL A 729 -2.89 -37.57 12.94
CA VAL A 729 -3.91 -37.93 13.92
C VAL A 729 -3.55 -39.25 14.62
N SER A 730 -3.16 -40.28 13.87
CA SER A 730 -2.73 -41.59 14.44
C SER A 730 -1.48 -41.44 15.32
N GLU A 731 -0.57 -40.52 15.01
CA GLU A 731 0.60 -40.16 15.82
C GLU A 731 0.27 -39.25 17.01
N LYS A 732 -1.02 -38.91 17.24
CA LYS A 732 -1.51 -38.03 18.30
C LYS A 732 -0.81 -36.67 18.30
N LYS A 733 -0.56 -36.11 17.11
CA LYS A 733 0.07 -34.78 16.96
C LYS A 733 -0.91 -33.63 16.95
N ILE A 734 -2.20 -33.91 16.67
CA ILE A 734 -3.26 -32.91 16.59
C ILE A 734 -4.33 -33.29 17.64
N HIS A 735 -4.75 -32.30 18.46
CA HIS A 735 -5.75 -32.56 19.49
C HIS A 735 -7.17 -32.39 18.93
N PHE A 736 -7.51 -31.19 18.45
CA PHE A 736 -8.85 -30.89 17.99
C PHE A 736 -8.90 -30.62 16.48
N PHE A 737 -10.06 -30.82 15.87
CA PHE A 737 -10.38 -30.30 14.54
C PHE A 737 -11.59 -29.37 14.65
N ILE A 738 -11.48 -28.14 14.11
CA ILE A 738 -12.53 -27.13 14.10
C ILE A 738 -13.13 -27.10 12.70
N ALA A 739 -14.40 -27.54 12.58
CA ALA A 739 -15.07 -27.67 11.29
C ALA A 739 -15.74 -26.39 10.79
N ASP A 740 -16.09 -25.50 11.71
CA ASP A 740 -16.86 -24.30 11.39
C ASP A 740 -16.02 -23.05 11.73
N SER A 741 -15.17 -22.68 10.80
CA SER A 741 -14.28 -21.51 10.98
C SER A 741 -14.92 -20.19 10.54
N GLY A 742 -16.22 -20.14 10.22
CA GLY A 742 -16.99 -18.89 9.96
C GLY A 742 -16.49 -18.00 8.83
N GLN A 743 -15.36 -18.29 8.20
CA GLN A 743 -14.82 -17.50 7.08
C GLN A 743 -14.14 -18.39 6.03
N GLY A 744 -14.85 -18.60 4.92
CA GLY A 744 -14.22 -18.68 3.64
C GLY A 744 -13.44 -19.94 3.31
N GLY A 745 -13.98 -21.10 3.59
CA GLY A 745 -13.65 -22.26 2.77
C GLY A 745 -14.26 -22.02 1.37
N ALA A 746 -13.40 -21.76 0.36
CA ALA A 746 -13.89 -21.74 -1.01
C ALA A 746 -14.64 -23.06 -1.28
N PRO A 747 -15.78 -23.06 -2.00
CA PRO A 747 -16.41 -24.29 -2.44
C PRO A 747 -15.36 -25.08 -3.27
N GLY A 748 -14.84 -26.18 -2.71
CA GLY A 748 -13.82 -27.00 -3.36
C GLY A 748 -12.55 -27.31 -2.57
N GLY A 749 -12.27 -26.61 -1.43
CA GLY A 749 -11.05 -26.88 -0.65
C GLY A 749 -11.23 -28.06 0.32
N ASN A 750 -10.25 -28.92 0.39
CA ASN A 750 -9.98 -30.04 1.32
C ASN A 750 -11.21 -30.67 2.02
N ASN A 751 -12.32 -30.84 1.28
CA ASN A 751 -13.54 -31.44 1.76
C ASN A 751 -13.32 -32.90 2.23
N GLU A 752 -12.27 -33.58 1.71
CA GLU A 752 -11.93 -34.93 2.05
C GLU A 752 -11.52 -35.10 3.53
N ILE A 753 -10.68 -34.17 4.04
CA ILE A 753 -10.27 -34.15 5.46
C ILE A 753 -11.48 -33.91 6.35
N THR A 754 -12.29 -32.91 6.02
CA THR A 754 -13.51 -32.60 6.78
C THR A 754 -14.49 -33.77 6.78
N SER A 755 -14.68 -34.42 5.63
CA SER A 755 -15.56 -35.59 5.49
C SER A 755 -15.07 -36.76 6.31
N TRP A 756 -13.79 -37.06 6.22
CA TRP A 756 -13.17 -38.13 7.02
C TRP A 756 -13.29 -37.85 8.52
N VAL A 757 -13.04 -36.62 8.99
CA VAL A 757 -13.21 -36.30 10.42
C VAL A 757 -14.65 -36.45 10.85
N LYS A 758 -15.62 -35.96 10.07
CA LYS A 758 -17.06 -36.11 10.35
C LYS A 758 -17.48 -37.59 10.44
N GLU A 759 -16.89 -38.46 9.65
CA GLU A 759 -17.20 -39.88 9.65
C GLU A 759 -16.63 -40.58 10.89
N HIS A 760 -15.41 -40.26 11.31
CA HIS A 760 -14.68 -41.01 12.31
C HIS A 760 -14.74 -40.43 13.73
N PHE A 761 -15.09 -39.16 13.91
CA PHE A 761 -15.07 -38.50 15.22
C PHE A 761 -16.44 -37.90 15.60
N THR A 762 -16.70 -37.79 16.91
CA THR A 762 -17.95 -37.23 17.42
C THR A 762 -17.87 -35.71 17.49
N ALA A 763 -18.87 -35.04 16.94
CA ALA A 763 -18.99 -33.57 16.96
C ALA A 763 -19.42 -33.09 18.35
N THR A 764 -18.77 -32.04 18.84
CA THR A 764 -19.18 -31.25 20.01
C THR A 764 -19.34 -29.80 19.60
N THR A 765 -20.46 -29.17 19.93
CA THR A 765 -20.66 -27.74 19.64
C THR A 765 -20.33 -26.91 20.89
N ILE A 766 -19.41 -25.96 20.75
CA ILE A 766 -19.00 -25.05 21.82
C ILE A 766 -19.26 -23.62 21.33
N ASP A 767 -20.23 -22.95 21.96
CA ASP A 767 -20.65 -21.58 21.62
C ASP A 767 -20.90 -21.36 20.12
N GLY A 768 -21.55 -22.34 19.46
CA GLY A 768 -21.89 -22.30 18.03
C GLY A 768 -20.77 -22.80 17.09
N VAL A 769 -19.59 -23.15 17.60
CA VAL A 769 -18.48 -23.69 16.82
C VAL A 769 -18.42 -25.22 16.96
N THR A 770 -18.36 -25.92 15.83
CA THR A 770 -18.27 -27.40 15.82
C THR A 770 -16.82 -27.84 15.95
N VAL A 771 -16.53 -28.62 17.00
CA VAL A 771 -15.18 -29.12 17.35
C VAL A 771 -15.23 -30.65 17.44
N TYR A 772 -14.22 -31.30 16.93
CA TYR A 772 -14.00 -32.76 17.03
C TYR A 772 -12.75 -33.01 17.85
N ASP A 773 -12.84 -33.88 18.87
CA ASP A 773 -11.69 -34.38 19.62
C ASP A 773 -11.09 -35.58 18.84
N LEU A 774 -9.91 -35.36 18.26
CA LEU A 774 -9.23 -36.33 17.41
C LEU A 774 -8.53 -37.44 18.22
N THR A 775 -8.66 -37.41 19.53
CA THR A 775 -8.15 -38.46 20.43
C THR A 775 -9.20 -39.58 20.72
N GLN A 776 -10.46 -39.31 20.37
CA GLN A 776 -11.62 -40.17 20.68
C GLN A 776 -12.36 -40.52 19.38
N GLU A 777 -12.00 -41.62 18.76
CA GLU A 777 -12.74 -42.17 17.61
C GLU A 777 -14.15 -42.61 18.04
N LYS A 778 -15.10 -42.51 17.12
CA LYS A 778 -16.45 -43.06 17.31
C LYS A 778 -16.33 -44.57 17.58
N SER A 779 -16.98 -45.03 18.66
CA SER A 779 -17.19 -46.46 18.84
C SER A 779 -17.96 -46.99 17.64
N SER A 780 -17.40 -47.88 16.87
CA SER A 780 -18.00 -48.57 15.72
C SER A 780 -19.25 -49.35 16.12
#